data_03587d501dd366f06fb7e97377279dc9
#
_entry.id   03587d501dd366f06fb7e97377279dc9
#
_cell.length_a   1.000
_cell.length_b   1.000
_cell.length_c   1.000
_cell.angle_alpha   90.00
_cell.angle_beta   90.00
_cell.angle_gamma   90.00
#
_symmetry.space_group_name_H-M   'P 1'
#
loop_
_entity.id
_entity.type
_entity.pdbx_description
1 polymer ?
#
loop_
_entity_poly.entity_id
_entity_poly.type
_entity_poly.pdbx_seq_one_letter_code
_entity_poly.pdbx_strand_id
1 'polypeptide(L)'
;MRSLVRAGLLSLGVSLSLFSGGAADAFVWPNVPERIARSLASPDVSERRAAAQRIGELPSELGVPLAQRALGDPDVEVRLAAAEAAIALRLSRAGDLVIGWLGEGDARLRLAACDVIRSSPTDRSVVALGRVLGDPDAKVRVAAASAMGSSGLPDAVSPLLGHLDDSALEVRVEVARALGRLADPRAVVPLIGKVQDAVPEVRRAVARALGELGDARATSALMIALQDGSQDVRVEAVTALGKLRSDEATAAIAPLLEANAGSDAVLAPTTMPGVRPGQGSAGAGEVRAAALRALGRIGSESAVRALIGALAKDDPSAPRSPVREALVAAGKSAAPQLVAVLSGSPSPSTAAGAALVLGALGAKEGLDPTVRAMQRGVLPLKHGLRALAVLGASEALPAVLELLSDADPTVRREAIRAASELLDPARPDGRAVDPARAMLLDAATPPDEKIELVRLLGRTGSPRAHDVLLPLTTTKSRSFRLAVLEALGAYTPAPPKVEAVLLEAIADDAADVRLAAAASIARAGGPSAAAKLLERLQVAAEQDRGAIGLALAGALSRVTDPALAARVGAALPSSPDVARDALLEGLGRMRGEASSKVLRGFVASGIDDRRKVAEALAGHPEAASVLVPLLGDADPGVRANAAWSLGAVGKKDALAALTRAVTDPDVAVAGNAAGALGRVAAREGAAADVQTSLCRAAADPRPYVRANAVVSLGLAGASCEAGLVVGLLQRDRSEAVRLAAAEALWRDVARAQTGKETERRALARCAGEDRNATVANRCARPPVRTPGTDDVLVFVAPDGKDEPLARAPYALVREDGLLRMGIADRRGAFFEFQVPKGTIRLAVPAQLAR
;
A
#
# COMPACT_ATOMS: atom_id res chain seq x y z
N MET A 1 6.65 12.23 -16.24
CA MET A 1 6.16 11.93 -14.86
C MET A 1 4.83 12.62 -14.65
N ARG A 2 3.75 11.90 -14.89
CA ARG A 2 2.41 12.37 -14.55
C ARG A 2 2.17 11.97 -13.10
N SER A 3 2.26 12.90 -12.17
CA SER A 3 1.73 12.73 -10.81
C SER A 3 0.78 13.87 -10.49
N LEU A 4 -0.30 13.95 -11.27
CA LEU A 4 -1.57 14.42 -10.77
C LEU A 4 -2.24 13.21 -10.13
N VAL A 5 -2.10 13.06 -8.82
CA VAL A 5 -2.80 12.03 -8.06
C VAL A 5 -4.24 12.50 -7.93
N ARG A 6 -5.16 11.93 -8.71
CA ARG A 6 -6.60 12.15 -8.56
C ARG A 6 -7.09 11.41 -7.32
N ALA A 7 -7.66 12.14 -6.37
CA ALA A 7 -8.39 11.55 -5.24
C ALA A 7 -9.80 11.16 -5.70
N GLY A 8 -10.06 9.88 -5.90
CA GLY A 8 -11.38 9.35 -6.22
C GLY A 8 -12.30 9.38 -4.99
N LEU A 9 -13.34 10.19 -5.03
CA LEU A 9 -14.47 10.13 -4.10
C LEU A 9 -15.52 9.16 -4.67
N LEU A 10 -15.68 8.00 -4.05
CA LEU A 10 -16.84 7.14 -4.28
C LEU A 10 -18.10 7.85 -3.78
N SER A 11 -19.01 8.15 -4.70
CA SER A 11 -20.31 8.79 -4.44
C SER A 11 -21.22 7.85 -3.64
N LEU A 12 -21.43 8.14 -2.36
CA LEU A 12 -22.62 7.77 -1.63
C LEU A 12 -23.38 9.07 -1.36
N GLY A 13 -24.55 9.18 -2.01
CA GLY A 13 -25.44 10.31 -1.84
C GLY A 13 -25.86 10.48 -0.39
N VAL A 14 -25.39 11.54 0.23
CA VAL A 14 -25.90 12.06 1.50
C VAL A 14 -26.14 13.55 1.29
N SER A 15 -27.42 13.92 1.38
CA SER A 15 -27.89 15.30 1.34
C SER A 15 -27.14 16.15 2.37
N LEU A 16 -26.43 17.17 1.91
CA LEU A 16 -25.78 18.16 2.76
C LEU A 16 -26.87 19.09 3.34
N SER A 17 -27.22 18.90 4.60
CA SER A 17 -27.77 19.96 5.42
C SER A 17 -26.61 20.75 6.02
N LEU A 18 -26.50 22.02 5.63
CA LEU A 18 -25.56 22.99 6.19
C LEU A 18 -25.82 23.16 7.71
N PHE A 19 -24.92 22.62 8.52
CA PHE A 19 -24.70 23.09 9.88
C PHE A 19 -23.25 23.56 9.99
N SER A 20 -23.10 24.86 10.18
CA SER A 20 -21.90 25.50 10.68
C SER A 20 -21.64 25.01 12.11
N GLY A 21 -20.61 24.21 12.32
CA GLY A 21 -20.22 23.76 13.64
C GLY A 21 -18.89 23.03 13.56
N GLY A 22 -17.92 23.49 14.35
CA GLY A 22 -16.55 23.04 14.40
C GLY A 22 -16.37 21.52 14.58
N ALA A 23 -15.14 21.08 14.42
CA ALA A 23 -14.66 19.71 14.54
C ALA A 23 -15.42 18.96 15.65
N ALA A 24 -16.16 17.94 15.24
CA ALA A 24 -16.72 17.01 16.21
C ALA A 24 -15.59 16.06 16.66
N ASP A 25 -14.75 16.54 17.57
CA ASP A 25 -14.22 15.65 18.59
C ASP A 25 -15.42 14.92 19.18
N ALA A 26 -15.30 13.65 19.45
CA ALA A 26 -16.29 12.94 20.25
C ALA A 26 -16.27 13.59 21.65
N PHE A 27 -17.01 14.70 21.78
CA PHE A 27 -17.13 15.48 23.02
C PHE A 27 -17.97 14.64 23.98
N VAL A 28 -17.28 13.82 24.74
CA VAL A 28 -17.89 13.20 25.92
C VAL A 28 -18.14 14.32 26.91
N TRP A 29 -19.40 14.66 27.10
CA TRP A 29 -19.76 15.63 28.14
C TRP A 29 -19.00 15.31 29.43
N PRO A 30 -18.33 16.27 30.07
CA PRO A 30 -17.41 16.01 31.18
C PRO A 30 -17.97 15.15 32.32
N ASN A 31 -19.28 15.06 32.44
CA ASN A 31 -19.97 14.27 33.48
C ASN A 31 -20.52 12.90 33.00
N VAL A 32 -20.26 12.48 31.77
CA VAL A 32 -20.78 11.17 31.28
C VAL A 32 -20.10 9.99 31.96
N PRO A 33 -18.77 9.93 32.10
CA PRO A 33 -18.11 8.85 32.83
C PRO A 33 -18.58 8.74 34.29
N GLU A 34 -18.68 9.88 35.00
CA GLU A 34 -19.15 9.92 36.37
C GLU A 34 -20.61 9.51 36.48
N ARG A 35 -21.43 9.84 35.49
CA ARG A 35 -22.83 9.43 35.45
C ARG A 35 -22.95 7.94 35.23
N ILE A 36 -22.20 7.37 34.28
CA ILE A 36 -22.14 5.92 34.06
C ILE A 36 -21.66 5.22 35.34
N ALA A 37 -20.60 5.72 35.98
CA ALA A 37 -20.10 5.17 37.24
C ALA A 37 -21.13 5.15 38.37
N ARG A 38 -21.93 6.23 38.48
CA ARG A 38 -23.02 6.30 39.45
C ARG A 38 -24.16 5.34 39.12
N SER A 39 -24.58 5.26 37.86
CA SER A 39 -25.61 4.34 37.40
C SER A 39 -25.19 2.87 37.55
N LEU A 40 -23.93 2.53 37.41
CA LEU A 40 -23.40 1.19 37.72
C LEU A 40 -23.42 0.85 39.22
N ALA A 41 -23.57 1.85 40.09
CA ALA A 41 -23.72 1.65 41.52
C ALA A 41 -25.18 1.68 41.98
N SER A 42 -26.13 1.87 41.07
CA SER A 42 -27.55 1.93 41.38
C SER A 42 -28.06 0.57 41.90
N PRO A 43 -28.98 0.57 42.91
CA PRO A 43 -29.71 -0.64 43.28
C PRO A 43 -30.62 -1.15 42.16
N ASP A 44 -31.05 -0.27 41.26
CA ASP A 44 -31.88 -0.65 40.11
C ASP A 44 -31.05 -1.35 39.01
N VAL A 45 -31.44 -2.59 38.74
CA VAL A 45 -30.80 -3.42 37.69
C VAL A 45 -30.92 -2.80 36.30
N SER A 46 -32.06 -2.13 36.01
CA SER A 46 -32.30 -1.51 34.69
C SER A 46 -31.34 -0.34 34.45
N GLU A 47 -31.05 0.44 35.45
CA GLU A 47 -30.06 1.53 35.37
C GLU A 47 -28.65 0.98 35.19
N ARG A 48 -28.27 -0.10 35.91
CA ARG A 48 -26.96 -0.71 35.75
C ARG A 48 -26.78 -1.31 34.36
N ARG A 49 -27.82 -1.96 33.78
CA ARG A 49 -27.78 -2.50 32.42
C ARG A 49 -27.56 -1.39 31.37
N ALA A 50 -28.37 -0.32 31.47
CA ALA A 50 -28.24 0.83 30.57
C ALA A 50 -26.86 1.48 30.66
N ALA A 51 -26.29 1.56 31.86
CA ALA A 51 -24.94 2.08 32.07
C ALA A 51 -23.87 1.16 31.47
N ALA A 52 -23.98 -0.16 31.69
CA ALA A 52 -23.03 -1.15 31.19
C ALA A 52 -22.93 -1.15 29.65
N GLN A 53 -24.05 -1.02 28.95
CA GLN A 53 -24.11 -0.94 27.47
C GLN A 53 -23.35 0.24 26.89
N ARG A 54 -23.17 1.31 27.70
CA ARG A 54 -22.51 2.53 27.27
C ARG A 54 -21.02 2.61 27.60
N ILE A 55 -20.50 1.67 28.37
CA ILE A 55 -19.09 1.67 28.80
C ILE A 55 -18.15 1.61 27.57
N GLY A 56 -18.50 0.82 26.55
CA GLY A 56 -17.70 0.67 25.33
C GLY A 56 -17.61 1.94 24.47
N GLU A 57 -18.44 2.95 24.72
CA GLU A 57 -18.42 4.25 24.05
C GLU A 57 -17.37 5.20 24.66
N LEU A 58 -16.89 4.90 25.85
CA LEU A 58 -15.94 5.74 26.57
C LEU A 58 -14.51 5.56 26.06
N PRO A 59 -13.66 6.60 26.19
CA PRO A 59 -12.22 6.45 26.05
C PRO A 59 -11.69 5.35 26.98
N SER A 60 -10.70 4.58 26.51
CA SER A 60 -10.20 3.41 27.25
C SER A 60 -9.74 3.75 28.67
N GLU A 61 -9.14 4.92 28.89
CA GLU A 61 -8.68 5.39 30.21
C GLU A 61 -9.83 5.50 31.24
N LEU A 62 -11.01 5.86 30.77
CA LEU A 62 -12.21 6.05 31.61
C LEU A 62 -13.12 4.79 31.61
N GLY A 63 -13.19 4.08 30.49
CA GLY A 63 -14.06 2.92 30.32
C GLY A 63 -13.50 1.65 30.96
N VAL A 64 -12.19 1.43 30.93
CA VAL A 64 -11.54 0.21 31.45
C VAL A 64 -11.85 -0.04 32.92
N PRO A 65 -11.71 0.93 33.85
CA PRO A 65 -12.05 0.69 35.25
C PRO A 65 -13.53 0.37 35.45
N LEU A 66 -14.42 0.98 34.65
CA LEU A 66 -15.86 0.74 34.72
C LEU A 66 -16.23 -0.64 34.18
N ALA A 67 -15.60 -1.07 33.07
CA ALA A 67 -15.79 -2.42 32.52
C ALA A 67 -15.31 -3.49 33.51
N GLN A 68 -14.15 -3.31 34.13
CA GLN A 68 -13.64 -4.23 35.17
C GLN A 68 -14.62 -4.41 36.34
N ARG A 69 -15.21 -3.31 36.80
CA ARG A 69 -16.20 -3.35 37.87
C ARG A 69 -17.47 -4.07 37.41
N ALA A 70 -18.01 -3.75 36.24
CA ALA A 70 -19.26 -4.29 35.72
C ALA A 70 -19.13 -5.80 35.36
N LEU A 71 -17.94 -6.33 35.06
CA LEU A 71 -17.71 -7.77 34.91
C LEU A 71 -18.00 -8.57 36.18
N GLY A 72 -17.99 -7.93 37.35
CA GLY A 72 -18.31 -8.55 38.63
C GLY A 72 -19.78 -8.33 39.11
N ASP A 73 -20.67 -7.78 38.29
CA ASP A 73 -22.04 -7.50 38.65
C ASP A 73 -22.84 -8.79 38.93
N PRO A 74 -23.76 -8.82 39.93
CA PRO A 74 -24.61 -9.97 40.17
C PRO A 74 -25.57 -10.26 38.99
N ASP A 75 -25.97 -9.28 38.23
CA ASP A 75 -26.90 -9.44 37.11
C ASP A 75 -26.21 -9.93 35.84
N VAL A 76 -26.82 -10.93 35.20
CA VAL A 76 -26.27 -11.58 34.00
C VAL A 76 -26.17 -10.59 32.81
N GLU A 77 -27.20 -9.77 32.60
CA GLU A 77 -27.22 -8.85 31.47
C GLU A 77 -26.18 -7.72 31.61
N VAL A 78 -25.95 -7.28 32.86
CA VAL A 78 -24.87 -6.30 33.15
C VAL A 78 -23.51 -6.91 32.83
N ARG A 79 -23.27 -8.17 33.23
CA ARG A 79 -22.04 -8.88 32.93
C ARG A 79 -21.83 -9.09 31.44
N LEU A 80 -22.89 -9.45 30.69
CA LEU A 80 -22.82 -9.60 29.23
C LEU A 80 -22.45 -8.27 28.53
N ALA A 81 -23.11 -7.17 28.91
CA ALA A 81 -22.77 -5.84 28.38
C ALA A 81 -21.33 -5.42 28.76
N ALA A 82 -20.89 -5.77 29.98
CA ALA A 82 -19.51 -5.52 30.41
C ALA A 82 -18.48 -6.33 29.61
N ALA A 83 -18.81 -7.57 29.22
CA ALA A 83 -17.97 -8.38 28.36
C ALA A 83 -17.78 -7.75 26.97
N GLU A 84 -18.88 -7.26 26.37
CA GLU A 84 -18.81 -6.50 25.10
C GLU A 84 -17.94 -5.25 25.24
N ALA A 85 -18.12 -4.51 26.34
CA ALA A 85 -17.30 -3.33 26.64
C ALA A 85 -15.82 -3.69 26.85
N ALA A 86 -15.51 -4.79 27.56
CA ALA A 86 -14.14 -5.25 27.78
C ALA A 86 -13.44 -5.61 26.47
N ILE A 87 -14.16 -6.25 25.54
CA ILE A 87 -13.67 -6.55 24.18
C ILE A 87 -13.46 -5.27 23.38
N ALA A 88 -14.44 -4.35 23.39
CA ALA A 88 -14.38 -3.08 22.67
C ALA A 88 -13.22 -2.19 23.14
N LEU A 89 -13.03 -2.10 24.46
CA LEU A 89 -11.98 -1.32 25.12
C LEU A 89 -10.61 -2.05 25.15
N ARG A 90 -10.56 -3.31 24.66
CA ARG A 90 -9.34 -4.14 24.68
C ARG A 90 -8.73 -4.28 26.08
N LEU A 91 -9.58 -4.57 27.03
CA LEU A 91 -9.16 -4.71 28.42
C LEU A 91 -8.05 -5.77 28.56
N SER A 92 -6.86 -5.34 28.96
CA SER A 92 -5.73 -6.24 29.17
C SER A 92 -6.03 -7.26 30.28
N ARG A 93 -5.66 -8.52 30.06
CA ARG A 93 -5.89 -9.64 30.99
C ARG A 93 -7.37 -9.84 31.36
N ALA A 94 -8.30 -9.35 30.50
CA ALA A 94 -9.74 -9.57 30.73
C ALA A 94 -10.10 -11.05 30.84
N GLY A 95 -9.36 -11.91 30.12
CA GLY A 95 -9.51 -13.36 30.19
C GLY A 95 -9.41 -13.92 31.64
N ASP A 96 -8.50 -13.40 32.45
CA ASP A 96 -8.34 -13.83 33.84
C ASP A 96 -9.56 -13.47 34.72
N LEU A 97 -10.23 -12.34 34.41
CA LEU A 97 -11.37 -11.85 35.17
C LEU A 97 -12.64 -12.68 34.96
N VAL A 98 -12.77 -13.34 33.81
CA VAL A 98 -13.96 -14.08 33.41
C VAL A 98 -13.79 -15.61 33.46
N ILE A 99 -12.65 -16.12 33.92
CA ILE A 99 -12.41 -17.57 34.05
C ILE A 99 -13.54 -18.26 34.88
N GLY A 100 -14.00 -17.61 35.94
CA GLY A 100 -15.09 -18.13 36.77
C GLY A 100 -16.40 -18.34 36.00
N TRP A 101 -16.66 -17.55 34.97
CA TRP A 101 -17.89 -17.66 34.18
C TRP A 101 -17.94 -18.93 33.32
N LEU A 102 -16.79 -19.54 33.03
CA LEU A 102 -16.72 -20.81 32.28
C LEU A 102 -17.43 -21.97 32.97
N GLY A 103 -17.72 -21.86 34.26
CA GLY A 103 -18.49 -22.84 35.06
C GLY A 103 -19.92 -22.41 35.38
N GLU A 104 -20.40 -21.25 34.89
CA GLU A 104 -21.74 -20.75 35.18
C GLU A 104 -22.83 -21.59 34.49
N GLY A 105 -24.02 -21.64 35.12
CA GLY A 105 -25.19 -22.38 34.58
C GLY A 105 -25.71 -21.77 33.26
N ASP A 106 -25.60 -20.44 33.08
CA ASP A 106 -26.06 -19.75 31.86
C ASP A 106 -25.04 -19.89 30.74
N ALA A 107 -25.44 -20.57 29.67
CA ALA A 107 -24.60 -20.76 28.48
C ALA A 107 -24.14 -19.43 27.83
N ARG A 108 -24.91 -18.36 27.94
CA ARG A 108 -24.54 -17.04 27.40
C ARG A 108 -23.33 -16.46 28.12
N LEU A 109 -23.22 -16.67 29.45
CA LEU A 109 -22.04 -16.23 30.19
C LEU A 109 -20.80 -17.08 29.83
N ARG A 110 -20.97 -18.41 29.67
CA ARG A 110 -19.86 -19.26 29.22
C ARG A 110 -19.36 -18.88 27.84
N LEU A 111 -20.30 -18.54 26.93
CA LEU A 111 -19.98 -18.07 25.58
C LEU A 111 -19.25 -16.71 25.63
N ALA A 112 -19.79 -15.75 26.38
CA ALA A 112 -19.17 -14.44 26.55
C ALA A 112 -17.76 -14.53 27.18
N ALA A 113 -17.55 -15.45 28.11
CA ALA A 113 -16.22 -15.73 28.67
C ALA A 113 -15.24 -16.21 27.61
N CYS A 114 -15.65 -17.13 26.72
CA CYS A 114 -14.83 -17.58 25.60
C CYS A 114 -14.47 -16.41 24.67
N ASP A 115 -15.41 -15.52 24.38
CA ASP A 115 -15.16 -14.34 23.52
C ASP A 115 -14.22 -13.32 24.15
N VAL A 116 -14.36 -13.06 25.44
CA VAL A 116 -13.43 -12.20 26.19
C VAL A 116 -12.04 -12.82 26.23
N ILE A 117 -11.91 -14.12 26.53
CA ILE A 117 -10.62 -14.82 26.54
C ILE A 117 -10.00 -14.79 25.14
N ARG A 118 -10.79 -14.99 24.09
CA ARG A 118 -10.31 -14.86 22.69
C ARG A 118 -9.71 -13.50 22.39
N SER A 119 -10.25 -12.42 22.98
CA SER A 119 -9.75 -11.06 22.79
C SER A 119 -8.50 -10.76 23.64
N SER A 120 -8.33 -11.41 24.79
CA SER A 120 -7.25 -11.21 25.76
C SER A 120 -6.84 -12.52 26.42
N PRO A 121 -6.20 -13.47 25.66
CA PRO A 121 -5.81 -14.77 26.18
C PRO A 121 -4.63 -14.66 27.16
N THR A 122 -4.65 -15.52 28.18
CA THR A 122 -3.54 -15.77 29.11
C THR A 122 -3.34 -17.27 29.25
N ASP A 123 -2.16 -17.72 29.68
CA ASP A 123 -1.88 -19.16 29.89
C ASP A 123 -2.95 -19.79 30.79
N ARG A 124 -3.30 -19.11 31.89
CA ARG A 124 -4.30 -19.56 32.85
C ARG A 124 -5.69 -19.70 32.21
N SER A 125 -6.11 -18.74 31.40
CA SER A 125 -7.43 -18.75 30.75
C SER A 125 -7.49 -19.82 29.65
N VAL A 126 -6.41 -20.08 28.92
CA VAL A 126 -6.35 -21.13 27.90
C VAL A 126 -6.43 -22.53 28.51
N VAL A 127 -5.76 -22.76 29.64
CA VAL A 127 -5.89 -24.01 30.39
C VAL A 127 -7.32 -24.25 30.88
N ALA A 128 -7.99 -23.16 31.33
CA ALA A 128 -9.40 -23.24 31.76
C ALA A 128 -10.35 -23.60 30.60
N LEU A 129 -10.13 -23.06 29.40
CA LEU A 129 -10.89 -23.38 28.19
C LEU A 129 -10.82 -24.89 27.81
N GLY A 130 -9.73 -25.57 28.14
CA GLY A 130 -9.62 -27.01 27.88
C GLY A 130 -10.76 -27.87 28.50
N ARG A 131 -11.31 -27.41 29.63
CA ARG A 131 -12.48 -28.06 30.24
C ARG A 131 -13.78 -27.76 29.52
N VAL A 132 -13.87 -26.56 28.91
CA VAL A 132 -15.07 -26.06 28.21
C VAL A 132 -15.23 -26.73 26.84
N LEU A 133 -14.21 -27.35 26.31
CA LEU A 133 -14.34 -28.21 25.11
C LEU A 133 -15.27 -29.41 25.34
N GLY A 134 -15.56 -29.78 26.60
CA GLY A 134 -16.57 -30.77 26.97
C GLY A 134 -17.93 -30.21 27.32
N ASP A 135 -18.21 -28.93 27.04
CA ASP A 135 -19.49 -28.29 27.37
C ASP A 135 -20.70 -28.97 26.70
N PRO A 136 -21.85 -29.12 27.40
CA PRO A 136 -23.06 -29.68 26.77
C PRO A 136 -23.53 -28.90 25.55
N ASP A 137 -23.33 -27.57 25.50
CA ASP A 137 -23.69 -26.70 24.38
C ASP A 137 -22.60 -26.68 23.32
N ALA A 138 -22.90 -27.14 22.13
CA ALA A 138 -21.96 -27.14 21.01
C ALA A 138 -21.45 -25.74 20.63
N LYS A 139 -22.25 -24.70 20.79
CA LYS A 139 -21.83 -23.31 20.52
C LYS A 139 -20.75 -22.86 21.49
N VAL A 140 -20.84 -23.25 22.75
CA VAL A 140 -19.83 -22.97 23.77
C VAL A 140 -18.54 -23.72 23.44
N ARG A 141 -18.64 -25.01 23.02
CA ARG A 141 -17.46 -25.78 22.58
C ARG A 141 -16.78 -25.15 21.37
N VAL A 142 -17.54 -24.67 20.37
CA VAL A 142 -17.01 -23.92 19.19
C VAL A 142 -16.28 -22.66 19.63
N ALA A 143 -16.87 -21.88 20.53
CA ALA A 143 -16.28 -20.64 21.03
C ALA A 143 -14.99 -20.91 21.83
N ALA A 144 -14.96 -21.99 22.61
CA ALA A 144 -13.77 -22.42 23.35
C ALA A 144 -12.64 -22.84 22.39
N ALA A 145 -12.96 -23.66 21.38
CA ALA A 145 -11.98 -24.04 20.34
C ALA A 145 -11.44 -22.84 19.58
N SER A 146 -12.33 -21.89 19.23
CA SER A 146 -11.94 -20.64 18.53
C SER A 146 -11.03 -19.77 19.40
N ALA A 147 -11.34 -19.62 20.68
CA ALA A 147 -10.52 -18.86 21.62
C ALA A 147 -9.14 -19.48 21.81
N MET A 148 -9.07 -20.80 21.96
CA MET A 148 -7.81 -21.54 22.05
C MET A 148 -6.97 -21.38 20.77
N GLY A 149 -7.58 -21.54 19.60
CA GLY A 149 -6.88 -21.39 18.32
C GLY A 149 -6.35 -19.99 18.06
N SER A 150 -6.97 -18.96 18.67
CA SER A 150 -6.54 -17.57 18.56
C SER A 150 -5.51 -17.16 19.61
N SER A 151 -5.25 -18.00 20.61
CA SER A 151 -4.34 -17.67 21.71
C SER A 151 -2.86 -17.63 21.30
N GLY A 152 -2.47 -18.45 20.32
CA GLY A 152 -1.06 -18.67 19.94
C GLY A 152 -0.25 -19.47 20.97
N LEU A 153 -0.90 -20.01 22.00
CA LEU A 153 -0.24 -20.72 23.10
C LEU A 153 -0.15 -22.23 22.84
N PRO A 154 1.01 -22.86 23.05
CA PRO A 154 1.20 -24.29 22.79
C PRO A 154 0.31 -25.21 23.64
N ASP A 155 -0.11 -24.75 24.82
CA ASP A 155 -0.94 -25.54 25.75
C ASP A 155 -2.37 -25.76 25.22
N ALA A 156 -2.80 -24.96 24.20
CA ALA A 156 -4.07 -25.14 23.54
C ALA A 156 -4.13 -26.39 22.64
N VAL A 157 -2.99 -26.90 22.17
CA VAL A 157 -2.91 -27.96 21.15
C VAL A 157 -3.47 -29.27 21.66
N SER A 158 -2.98 -29.76 22.82
CA SER A 158 -3.35 -31.07 23.34
C SER A 158 -4.85 -31.23 23.63
N PRO A 159 -5.53 -30.25 24.29
CA PRO A 159 -6.98 -30.31 24.46
C PRO A 159 -7.75 -30.31 23.13
N LEU A 160 -7.34 -29.51 22.15
CA LEU A 160 -7.98 -29.47 20.83
C LEU A 160 -7.87 -30.79 20.09
N LEU A 161 -6.71 -31.47 20.14
CA LEU A 161 -6.51 -32.80 19.54
C LEU A 161 -7.53 -33.83 20.06
N GLY A 162 -7.89 -33.78 21.32
CA GLY A 162 -8.89 -34.64 21.92
C GLY A 162 -10.32 -34.45 21.40
N HIS A 163 -10.60 -33.39 20.68
CA HIS A 163 -11.94 -33.01 20.18
C HIS A 163 -12.06 -32.98 18.65
N LEU A 164 -11.10 -33.61 17.96
CA LEU A 164 -11.18 -33.82 16.49
C LEU A 164 -12.34 -34.73 16.07
N ASP A 165 -12.88 -35.54 16.99
CA ASP A 165 -13.99 -36.46 16.81
C ASP A 165 -15.27 -36.01 17.52
N ASP A 166 -15.41 -34.70 17.80
CA ASP A 166 -16.62 -34.17 18.41
C ASP A 166 -17.87 -34.57 17.63
N SER A 167 -18.96 -34.87 18.33
CA SER A 167 -20.24 -35.24 17.71
C SER A 167 -20.82 -34.15 16.84
N ALA A 168 -20.61 -32.86 17.19
CA ALA A 168 -21.08 -31.71 16.42
C ALA A 168 -20.07 -31.37 15.32
N LEU A 169 -20.58 -31.28 14.08
CA LEU A 169 -19.74 -30.98 12.92
C LEU A 169 -19.06 -29.59 13.03
N GLU A 170 -19.77 -28.59 13.59
CA GLU A 170 -19.28 -27.23 13.78
C GLU A 170 -18.05 -27.19 14.71
N VAL A 171 -18.05 -28.07 15.74
CA VAL A 171 -16.91 -28.21 16.68
C VAL A 171 -15.73 -28.84 15.96
N ARG A 172 -15.93 -29.93 15.20
CA ARG A 172 -14.83 -30.55 14.41
C ARG A 172 -14.20 -29.56 13.43
N VAL A 173 -15.04 -28.78 12.73
CA VAL A 173 -14.59 -27.73 11.80
C VAL A 173 -13.75 -26.68 12.52
N GLU A 174 -14.23 -26.17 13.67
CA GLU A 174 -13.50 -25.12 14.38
C GLU A 174 -12.23 -25.64 15.07
N VAL A 175 -12.25 -26.88 15.56
CA VAL A 175 -11.05 -27.55 16.11
C VAL A 175 -9.96 -27.69 15.05
N ALA A 176 -10.33 -28.17 13.85
CA ALA A 176 -9.36 -28.26 12.74
C ALA A 176 -8.79 -26.88 12.38
N ARG A 177 -9.63 -25.83 12.31
CA ARG A 177 -9.19 -24.47 12.08
C ARG A 177 -8.29 -23.93 13.19
N ALA A 178 -8.65 -24.20 14.45
CA ALA A 178 -7.88 -23.78 15.61
C ALA A 178 -6.47 -24.38 15.59
N LEU A 179 -6.36 -25.68 15.29
CA LEU A 179 -5.08 -26.38 15.16
C LEU A 179 -4.23 -25.82 14.01
N GLY A 180 -4.85 -25.47 12.87
CA GLY A 180 -4.16 -24.78 11.78
C GLY A 180 -3.61 -23.42 12.22
N ARG A 181 -4.42 -22.58 12.92
CA ARG A 181 -3.99 -21.28 13.44
C ARG A 181 -2.84 -21.35 14.44
N LEU A 182 -2.83 -22.37 15.30
CA LEU A 182 -1.75 -22.59 16.26
C LEU A 182 -0.44 -22.98 15.58
N ALA A 183 -0.51 -23.55 14.39
CA ALA A 183 0.64 -23.94 13.56
C ALA A 183 1.65 -24.85 14.30
N ASP A 184 1.17 -25.71 15.19
CA ASP A 184 2.01 -26.64 15.95
C ASP A 184 2.15 -27.97 15.22
N PRO A 185 3.39 -28.48 15.00
CA PRO A 185 3.63 -29.74 14.27
C PRO A 185 2.96 -30.99 14.88
N ARG A 186 2.61 -30.96 16.16
CA ARG A 186 1.89 -32.06 16.83
C ARG A 186 0.52 -32.33 16.23
N ALA A 187 -0.09 -31.30 15.57
CA ALA A 187 -1.40 -31.44 14.95
C ALA A 187 -1.37 -32.13 13.57
N VAL A 188 -0.22 -32.24 12.92
CA VAL A 188 -0.11 -32.73 11.53
C VAL A 188 -0.66 -34.16 11.38
N VAL A 189 -0.15 -35.11 12.13
CA VAL A 189 -0.56 -36.55 12.01
C VAL A 189 -2.02 -36.75 12.39
N PRO A 190 -2.53 -36.20 13.51
CA PRO A 190 -3.97 -36.26 13.82
C PRO A 190 -4.87 -35.67 12.73
N LEU A 191 -4.51 -34.52 12.14
CA LEU A 191 -5.28 -33.92 11.05
C LEU A 191 -5.24 -34.75 9.76
N ILE A 192 -4.10 -35.38 9.43
CA ILE A 192 -4.01 -36.35 8.31
C ILE A 192 -5.07 -37.43 8.45
N GLY A 193 -5.30 -37.95 9.66
CA GLY A 193 -6.32 -38.95 9.93
C GLY A 193 -7.76 -38.45 9.67
N LYS A 194 -7.98 -37.12 9.53
CA LYS A 194 -9.30 -36.50 9.31
C LYS A 194 -9.53 -36.04 7.88
N VAL A 195 -8.58 -36.24 6.98
CA VAL A 195 -8.74 -35.85 5.53
C VAL A 195 -9.91 -36.59 4.89
N GLN A 196 -10.36 -37.70 5.41
CA GLN A 196 -11.48 -38.50 4.93
C GLN A 196 -12.72 -38.46 5.85
N ASP A 197 -12.88 -37.39 6.68
CA ASP A 197 -14.10 -37.20 7.47
C ASP A 197 -15.35 -37.33 6.60
N ALA A 198 -16.44 -37.86 7.14
CA ALA A 198 -17.69 -38.04 6.39
C ALA A 198 -18.27 -36.71 5.86
N VAL A 199 -18.02 -35.59 6.55
CA VAL A 199 -18.57 -34.26 6.26
C VAL A 199 -17.59 -33.43 5.44
N PRO A 200 -17.98 -32.93 4.25
CA PRO A 200 -17.09 -32.15 3.38
C PRO A 200 -16.53 -30.87 4.02
N GLU A 201 -17.30 -30.19 4.86
CA GLU A 201 -16.89 -28.98 5.58
C GLU A 201 -15.73 -29.25 6.53
N VAL A 202 -15.72 -30.42 7.17
CA VAL A 202 -14.63 -30.86 8.04
C VAL A 202 -13.39 -31.17 7.19
N ARG A 203 -13.54 -31.96 6.10
CA ARG A 203 -12.42 -32.25 5.20
C ARG A 203 -11.79 -30.99 4.64
N ARG A 204 -12.64 -29.98 4.25
CA ARG A 204 -12.15 -28.66 3.81
C ARG A 204 -11.36 -27.94 4.89
N ALA A 205 -11.85 -27.91 6.13
CA ALA A 205 -11.16 -27.29 7.25
C ALA A 205 -9.82 -27.98 7.57
N VAL A 206 -9.79 -29.32 7.48
CA VAL A 206 -8.58 -30.13 7.66
C VAL A 206 -7.56 -29.84 6.56
N ALA A 207 -7.97 -29.83 5.28
CA ALA A 207 -7.06 -29.51 4.18
C ALA A 207 -6.44 -28.12 4.35
N ARG A 208 -7.25 -27.13 4.75
CA ARG A 208 -6.77 -25.78 5.08
C ARG A 208 -5.75 -25.79 6.22
N ALA A 209 -6.07 -26.46 7.33
CA ALA A 209 -5.21 -26.53 8.49
C ALA A 209 -3.85 -27.19 8.18
N LEU A 210 -3.86 -28.26 7.39
CA LEU A 210 -2.63 -28.92 6.92
C LEU A 210 -1.77 -27.98 6.04
N GLY A 211 -2.43 -27.17 5.20
CA GLY A 211 -1.75 -26.14 4.42
C GLY A 211 -1.20 -24.99 5.27
N GLU A 212 -1.83 -24.65 6.40
CA GLU A 212 -1.35 -23.63 7.35
C GLU A 212 -0.19 -24.13 8.19
N LEU A 213 -0.21 -25.42 8.56
CA LEU A 213 0.90 -26.08 9.25
C LEU A 213 2.19 -26.12 8.41
N GLY A 214 2.07 -26.20 7.09
CA GLY A 214 3.22 -26.14 6.19
C GLY A 214 4.16 -27.35 6.26
N ASP A 215 3.71 -28.49 6.80
CA ASP A 215 4.53 -29.68 7.01
C ASP A 215 4.39 -30.64 5.83
N ALA A 216 5.53 -31.06 5.25
CA ALA A 216 5.60 -31.91 4.08
C ALA A 216 4.94 -33.32 4.30
N ARG A 217 4.82 -33.80 5.53
CA ARG A 217 4.12 -35.05 5.83
C ARG A 217 2.67 -35.07 5.38
N ALA A 218 2.04 -33.88 5.22
CA ALA A 218 0.68 -33.76 4.77
C ALA A 218 0.51 -33.93 3.24
N THR A 219 1.60 -33.94 2.45
CA THR A 219 1.54 -33.94 0.99
C THR A 219 0.68 -35.07 0.44
N SER A 220 0.96 -36.33 0.82
CA SER A 220 0.25 -37.49 0.31
C SER A 220 -1.24 -37.48 0.66
N ALA A 221 -1.60 -37.03 1.88
CA ALA A 221 -3.00 -36.90 2.30
C ALA A 221 -3.73 -35.80 1.51
N LEU A 222 -3.09 -34.68 1.25
CA LEU A 222 -3.66 -33.62 0.42
C LEU A 222 -3.76 -34.00 -1.06
N MET A 223 -2.86 -34.85 -1.58
CA MET A 223 -2.99 -35.41 -2.93
C MET A 223 -4.24 -36.32 -3.05
N ILE A 224 -4.58 -37.09 -2.01
CA ILE A 224 -5.84 -37.85 -1.98
C ILE A 224 -7.04 -36.86 -2.02
N ALA A 225 -6.99 -35.76 -1.30
CA ALA A 225 -8.05 -34.78 -1.25
C ALA A 225 -8.25 -34.02 -2.59
N LEU A 226 -7.31 -34.10 -3.55
CA LEU A 226 -7.51 -33.60 -4.91
C LEU A 226 -8.60 -34.36 -5.67
N GLN A 227 -8.92 -35.58 -5.27
CA GLN A 227 -9.97 -36.44 -5.85
C GLN A 227 -11.29 -36.37 -5.07
N ASP A 228 -11.42 -35.47 -4.09
CA ASP A 228 -12.63 -35.34 -3.29
C ASP A 228 -13.87 -35.00 -4.14
N GLY A 229 -15.03 -35.57 -3.75
CA GLY A 229 -16.29 -35.28 -4.41
C GLY A 229 -16.72 -33.82 -4.26
N SER A 230 -16.33 -33.15 -3.17
CA SER A 230 -16.61 -31.73 -2.95
C SER A 230 -15.55 -30.85 -3.64
N GLN A 231 -16.04 -29.95 -4.48
CA GLN A 231 -15.16 -28.99 -5.15
C GLN A 231 -14.40 -28.09 -4.15
N ASP A 232 -15.05 -27.63 -3.09
CA ASP A 232 -14.45 -26.80 -2.06
C ASP A 232 -13.25 -27.50 -1.39
N VAL A 233 -13.34 -28.80 -1.20
CA VAL A 233 -12.25 -29.63 -0.66
C VAL A 233 -11.11 -29.70 -1.67
N ARG A 234 -11.41 -29.92 -2.96
CA ARG A 234 -10.39 -29.94 -4.02
C ARG A 234 -9.63 -28.61 -4.11
N VAL A 235 -10.37 -27.47 -4.13
CA VAL A 235 -9.76 -26.12 -4.16
C VAL A 235 -8.83 -25.91 -2.97
N GLU A 236 -9.29 -26.31 -1.78
CA GLU A 236 -8.49 -26.14 -0.58
C GLU A 236 -7.25 -27.05 -0.58
N ALA A 237 -7.39 -28.31 -1.03
CA ALA A 237 -6.28 -29.25 -1.16
C ALA A 237 -5.20 -28.75 -2.12
N VAL A 238 -5.61 -28.24 -3.32
CA VAL A 238 -4.68 -27.60 -4.26
C VAL A 238 -3.99 -26.40 -3.62
N THR A 239 -4.74 -25.56 -2.92
CA THR A 239 -4.20 -24.38 -2.26
C THR A 239 -3.19 -24.74 -1.17
N ALA A 240 -3.50 -25.77 -0.38
CA ALA A 240 -2.64 -26.32 0.67
C ALA A 240 -1.32 -26.88 0.08
N LEU A 241 -1.39 -27.69 -0.97
CA LEU A 241 -0.22 -28.21 -1.66
C LEU A 241 0.68 -27.11 -2.23
N GLY A 242 0.07 -26.03 -2.74
CA GLY A 242 0.82 -24.84 -3.15
C GLY A 242 1.52 -24.12 -1.98
N LYS A 243 0.91 -24.13 -0.78
CA LYS A 243 1.53 -23.57 0.44
C LYS A 243 2.71 -24.43 0.91
N LEU A 244 2.57 -25.73 0.82
CA LEU A 244 3.66 -26.68 1.14
C LEU A 244 4.84 -26.61 0.16
N ARG A 245 4.65 -26.01 -1.02
CA ARG A 245 5.63 -26.01 -2.12
C ARG A 245 6.13 -27.41 -2.49
N SER A 246 5.24 -28.39 -2.43
CA SER A 246 5.59 -29.77 -2.72
C SER A 246 5.72 -29.99 -4.24
N ASP A 247 6.92 -30.28 -4.70
CA ASP A 247 7.14 -30.63 -6.12
C ASP A 247 6.48 -31.96 -6.51
N GLU A 248 6.40 -32.90 -5.58
CA GLU A 248 5.70 -34.19 -5.76
C GLU A 248 4.23 -34.01 -6.18
N ALA A 249 3.58 -32.93 -5.71
CA ALA A 249 2.20 -32.64 -6.06
C ALA A 249 2.03 -32.06 -7.47
N THR A 250 3.09 -31.62 -8.12
CA THR A 250 3.02 -31.00 -9.44
C THR A 250 2.35 -31.90 -10.49
N ALA A 251 2.72 -33.19 -10.52
CA ALA A 251 2.13 -34.14 -11.47
C ALA A 251 0.62 -34.36 -11.25
N ALA A 252 0.14 -34.23 -10.02
CA ALA A 252 -1.28 -34.34 -9.68
C ALA A 252 -2.07 -33.04 -9.94
N ILE A 253 -1.40 -31.87 -9.82
CA ILE A 253 -2.03 -30.55 -10.01
C ILE A 253 -2.05 -30.14 -11.50
N ALA A 254 -1.02 -30.47 -12.28
CA ALA A 254 -0.90 -30.04 -13.68
C ALA A 254 -2.10 -30.42 -14.56
N PRO A 255 -2.73 -31.61 -14.46
CA PRO A 255 -3.93 -31.95 -15.24
C PRO A 255 -5.13 -31.03 -14.95
N LEU A 256 -5.19 -30.42 -13.78
CA LEU A 256 -6.27 -29.49 -13.41
C LEU A 256 -6.22 -28.17 -14.22
N LEU A 257 -5.12 -27.87 -14.89
CA LEU A 257 -5.00 -26.74 -15.82
C LEU A 257 -5.79 -26.95 -17.12
N GLU A 258 -6.01 -28.21 -17.52
CA GLU A 258 -6.70 -28.59 -18.75
C GLU A 258 -8.20 -28.74 -18.55
N ALA A 259 -8.68 -28.80 -17.30
CA ALA A 259 -10.10 -28.96 -16.98
C ALA A 259 -10.89 -27.76 -17.54
N ASN A 260 -11.59 -27.98 -18.65
CA ASN A 260 -12.51 -27.02 -19.22
C ASN A 260 -13.78 -26.94 -18.36
N ALA A 261 -14.46 -25.81 -18.37
CA ALA A 261 -15.71 -25.56 -17.64
C ALA A 261 -16.86 -26.55 -17.92
N GLY A 262 -16.69 -27.50 -18.82
CA GLY A 262 -17.64 -28.55 -19.19
C GLY A 262 -17.19 -29.98 -18.89
N SER A 263 -15.98 -30.22 -18.38
CA SER A 263 -15.40 -31.55 -18.21
C SER A 263 -15.47 -32.11 -16.76
N ASP A 264 -16.18 -31.46 -15.83
CA ASP A 264 -16.48 -32.03 -14.52
C ASP A 264 -17.26 -33.39 -14.57
N ALA A 265 -17.70 -33.77 -15.76
CA ALA A 265 -18.34 -35.05 -15.99
C ALA A 265 -17.42 -36.28 -16.03
N VAL A 266 -16.09 -36.09 -16.09
CA VAL A 266 -15.13 -37.19 -16.27
C VAL A 266 -14.50 -37.67 -14.94
N LEU A 267 -14.61 -36.90 -13.85
CA LEU A 267 -14.04 -37.26 -12.56
C LEU A 267 -15.09 -37.55 -11.47
N ALA A 268 -16.38 -37.49 -11.81
CA ALA A 268 -17.42 -37.93 -10.85
C ALA A 268 -17.70 -39.42 -11.08
N PRO A 269 -17.71 -40.24 -10.02
CA PRO A 269 -18.32 -41.58 -10.14
C PRO A 269 -19.78 -41.38 -10.50
N THR A 270 -20.18 -41.96 -11.60
CA THR A 270 -21.58 -42.03 -12.08
C THR A 270 -22.50 -42.47 -10.95
N THR A 271 -23.57 -41.68 -10.77
CA THR A 271 -24.76 -41.95 -9.95
C THR A 271 -24.85 -41.36 -8.57
N MET A 272 -25.30 -40.08 -8.52
CA MET A 272 -26.19 -39.64 -7.44
C MET A 272 -27.37 -38.88 -8.06
N PRO A 273 -28.65 -39.30 -7.83
CA PRO A 273 -29.82 -38.57 -8.32
C PRO A 273 -30.04 -37.30 -7.50
N GLY A 274 -30.09 -36.15 -8.17
CA GLY A 274 -30.47 -34.87 -7.51
C GLY A 274 -29.68 -33.63 -7.90
N VAL A 275 -28.63 -33.71 -8.72
CA VAL A 275 -27.86 -32.53 -9.16
C VAL A 275 -28.48 -31.98 -10.47
N ARG A 276 -28.96 -30.76 -10.46
CA ARG A 276 -29.49 -30.06 -11.63
C ARG A 276 -28.35 -29.73 -12.60
N PRO A 277 -28.47 -30.00 -13.89
CA PRO A 277 -27.52 -29.57 -14.91
C PRO A 277 -27.54 -28.03 -14.99
N GLY A 278 -26.40 -27.39 -14.81
CA GLY A 278 -26.23 -25.93 -14.94
C GLY A 278 -25.38 -25.23 -13.86
N GLN A 279 -25.00 -25.90 -12.77
CA GLN A 279 -24.16 -25.32 -11.74
C GLN A 279 -22.66 -25.72 -11.82
N GLY A 280 -22.28 -26.56 -12.80
CA GLY A 280 -20.91 -27.11 -12.89
C GLY A 280 -19.86 -26.20 -13.53
N SER A 281 -20.26 -25.20 -14.32
CA SER A 281 -19.28 -24.41 -15.09
C SER A 281 -18.49 -23.35 -14.30
N ALA A 282 -19.08 -22.80 -13.25
CA ALA A 282 -18.39 -21.84 -12.38
C ALA A 282 -17.28 -22.50 -11.54
N GLY A 283 -17.49 -23.76 -11.19
CA GLY A 283 -16.63 -24.48 -10.30
C GLY A 283 -15.29 -24.97 -10.86
N ALA A 284 -15.26 -25.42 -12.11
CA ALA A 284 -14.02 -25.84 -12.76
C ALA A 284 -13.01 -24.66 -12.89
N GLY A 285 -13.53 -23.45 -13.07
CA GLY A 285 -12.72 -22.24 -13.12
C GLY A 285 -12.00 -21.95 -11.80
N GLU A 286 -12.61 -22.22 -10.65
CA GLU A 286 -11.99 -22.01 -9.34
C GLU A 286 -10.86 -23.01 -9.05
N VAL A 287 -11.07 -24.30 -9.40
CA VAL A 287 -10.02 -25.32 -9.25
C VAL A 287 -8.83 -25.00 -10.14
N ARG A 288 -9.08 -24.63 -11.43
CA ARG A 288 -8.02 -24.20 -12.36
C ARG A 288 -7.27 -22.97 -11.84
N ALA A 289 -7.97 -21.98 -11.33
CA ALA A 289 -7.34 -20.78 -10.75
C ALA A 289 -6.50 -21.12 -9.50
N ALA A 290 -6.97 -22.05 -8.65
CA ALA A 290 -6.21 -22.55 -7.52
C ALA A 290 -4.96 -23.32 -7.98
N ALA A 291 -5.07 -24.15 -9.03
CA ALA A 291 -3.96 -24.90 -9.62
C ALA A 291 -2.86 -23.98 -10.17
N LEU A 292 -3.24 -22.94 -10.92
CA LEU A 292 -2.30 -21.93 -11.40
C LEU A 292 -1.53 -21.27 -10.26
N ARG A 293 -2.26 -20.81 -9.22
CA ARG A 293 -1.63 -20.21 -8.04
C ARG A 293 -0.73 -21.18 -7.29
N ALA A 294 -1.14 -22.45 -7.16
CA ALA A 294 -0.35 -23.47 -6.47
C ALA A 294 0.94 -23.75 -7.21
N LEU A 295 0.89 -23.99 -8.52
CA LEU A 295 2.08 -24.24 -9.34
C LEU A 295 3.03 -23.03 -9.34
N GLY A 296 2.50 -21.81 -9.38
CA GLY A 296 3.30 -20.60 -9.26
C GLY A 296 4.01 -20.49 -7.90
N ARG A 297 3.39 -20.95 -6.80
CA ARG A 297 4.00 -20.98 -5.47
C ARG A 297 5.04 -22.12 -5.32
N ILE A 298 4.79 -23.28 -5.92
CA ILE A 298 5.73 -24.40 -5.99
C ILE A 298 7.00 -23.94 -6.70
N GLY A 299 6.88 -23.39 -7.91
CA GLY A 299 7.97 -22.77 -8.65
C GLY A 299 9.11 -23.72 -9.03
N SER A 300 8.92 -25.02 -8.92
CA SER A 300 9.88 -26.03 -9.35
C SER A 300 9.96 -26.09 -10.88
N GLU A 301 10.98 -26.76 -11.39
CA GLU A 301 11.17 -26.92 -12.84
C GLU A 301 9.96 -27.63 -13.48
N SER A 302 9.40 -28.63 -12.83
CA SER A 302 8.22 -29.36 -13.28
C SER A 302 6.97 -28.46 -13.28
N ALA A 303 6.77 -27.64 -12.24
CA ALA A 303 5.66 -26.73 -12.12
C ALA A 303 5.74 -25.61 -13.17
N VAL A 304 6.91 -25.03 -13.40
CA VAL A 304 7.15 -24.04 -14.44
C VAL A 304 6.85 -24.61 -15.82
N ARG A 305 7.29 -25.86 -16.10
CA ARG A 305 7.01 -26.55 -17.38
C ARG A 305 5.51 -26.72 -17.60
N ALA A 306 4.75 -27.11 -16.58
CA ALA A 306 3.30 -27.22 -16.64
C ALA A 306 2.63 -25.86 -16.93
N LEU A 307 3.08 -24.78 -16.29
CA LEU A 307 2.59 -23.42 -16.53
C LEU A 307 2.92 -22.92 -17.94
N ILE A 308 4.11 -23.23 -18.45
CA ILE A 308 4.50 -22.91 -19.84
C ILE A 308 3.58 -23.62 -20.84
N GLY A 309 3.22 -24.89 -20.59
CA GLY A 309 2.23 -25.60 -21.41
C GLY A 309 0.88 -24.88 -21.48
N ALA A 310 0.45 -24.29 -20.38
CA ALA A 310 -0.80 -23.54 -20.31
C ALA A 310 -0.79 -22.21 -21.09
N LEU A 311 0.38 -21.64 -21.42
CA LEU A 311 0.51 -20.44 -22.26
C LEU A 311 -0.01 -20.64 -23.69
N ALA A 312 -0.07 -21.88 -24.18
CA ALA A 312 -0.58 -22.17 -25.52
C ALA A 312 -2.04 -21.73 -25.71
N LYS A 313 -2.81 -21.70 -24.61
CA LYS A 313 -4.23 -21.31 -24.58
C LYS A 313 -4.43 -19.91 -23.94
N ASP A 314 -3.35 -19.20 -23.64
CA ASP A 314 -3.43 -17.86 -23.07
C ASP A 314 -3.63 -16.81 -24.17
N ASP A 315 -4.38 -15.75 -23.87
CA ASP A 315 -4.46 -14.57 -24.71
C ASP A 315 -3.37 -13.57 -24.30
N PRO A 316 -2.32 -13.43 -25.10
CA PRO A 316 -1.22 -12.50 -24.77
C PRO A 316 -1.63 -11.03 -24.83
N SER A 317 -2.77 -10.70 -25.45
CA SER A 317 -3.33 -9.35 -25.51
C SER A 317 -4.13 -8.98 -24.25
N ALA A 318 -4.56 -9.96 -23.48
CA ALA A 318 -5.26 -9.72 -22.22
C ALA A 318 -4.38 -8.93 -21.23
N PRO A 319 -4.90 -7.87 -20.61
CA PRO A 319 -4.11 -7.04 -19.68
C PRO A 319 -3.70 -7.82 -18.42
N ARG A 320 -4.46 -8.82 -18.05
CA ARG A 320 -4.16 -9.76 -16.97
C ARG A 320 -4.34 -11.19 -17.45
N SER A 321 -3.39 -12.04 -17.09
CA SER A 321 -3.44 -13.47 -17.37
C SER A 321 -3.06 -14.25 -16.12
N PRO A 322 -3.95 -15.09 -15.58
CA PRO A 322 -3.63 -15.92 -14.42
C PRO A 322 -2.44 -16.84 -14.67
N VAL A 323 -2.21 -17.29 -15.90
CA VAL A 323 -1.06 -18.14 -16.27
C VAL A 323 0.23 -17.34 -16.17
N ARG A 324 0.27 -16.14 -16.76
CA ARG A 324 1.44 -15.26 -16.69
C ARG A 324 1.73 -14.81 -15.27
N GLU A 325 0.69 -14.48 -14.50
CA GLU A 325 0.82 -14.15 -13.07
C GLU A 325 1.41 -15.32 -12.26
N ALA A 326 1.00 -16.55 -12.55
CA ALA A 326 1.56 -17.75 -11.91
C ALA A 326 3.04 -17.96 -12.25
N LEU A 327 3.44 -17.75 -13.52
CA LEU A 327 4.85 -17.83 -13.94
C LEU A 327 5.70 -16.71 -13.28
N VAL A 328 5.17 -15.50 -13.18
CA VAL A 328 5.83 -14.42 -12.44
C VAL A 328 5.96 -14.76 -10.95
N ALA A 329 4.94 -15.40 -10.37
CA ALA A 329 4.98 -15.86 -8.98
C ALA A 329 6.02 -16.97 -8.73
N ALA A 330 6.31 -17.80 -9.75
CA ALA A 330 7.39 -18.78 -9.69
C ALA A 330 8.78 -18.10 -9.59
N GLY A 331 8.89 -16.85 -10.01
CA GLY A 331 10.09 -16.05 -9.85
C GLY A 331 11.15 -16.28 -10.92
N LYS A 332 12.37 -15.80 -10.65
CA LYS A 332 13.49 -15.87 -11.61
C LYS A 332 13.92 -17.29 -11.99
N SER A 333 13.57 -18.29 -11.19
CA SER A 333 13.83 -19.71 -11.52
C SER A 333 13.13 -20.17 -12.81
N ALA A 334 12.06 -19.47 -13.22
CA ALA A 334 11.36 -19.74 -14.49
C ALA A 334 12.12 -19.23 -15.72
N ALA A 335 13.03 -18.26 -15.57
CA ALA A 335 13.66 -17.60 -16.70
C ALA A 335 14.43 -18.54 -17.66
N PRO A 336 15.25 -19.51 -17.20
CA PRO A 336 15.98 -20.40 -18.11
C PRO A 336 15.04 -21.20 -19.02
N GLN A 337 13.91 -21.69 -18.50
CA GLN A 337 12.94 -22.45 -19.28
C GLN A 337 12.20 -21.57 -20.29
N LEU A 338 11.84 -20.34 -19.89
CA LEU A 338 11.21 -19.38 -20.79
C LEU A 338 12.15 -18.93 -21.92
N VAL A 339 13.44 -18.78 -21.63
CA VAL A 339 14.49 -18.53 -22.64
C VAL A 339 14.59 -19.73 -23.60
N ALA A 340 14.57 -20.95 -23.09
CA ALA A 340 14.57 -22.16 -23.91
C ALA A 340 13.34 -22.21 -24.85
N VAL A 341 12.16 -21.83 -24.37
CA VAL A 341 10.95 -21.71 -25.18
C VAL A 341 11.15 -20.73 -26.33
N LEU A 342 11.66 -19.52 -26.08
CA LEU A 342 11.91 -18.54 -27.13
C LEU A 342 12.99 -18.96 -28.13
N SER A 343 13.91 -19.80 -27.71
CA SER A 343 14.97 -20.35 -28.58
C SER A 343 14.46 -21.46 -29.48
N GLY A 344 13.36 -22.11 -29.13
CA GLY A 344 12.71 -23.16 -29.92
C GLY A 344 11.78 -22.64 -31.00
N SER A 345 10.75 -23.46 -31.30
CA SER A 345 9.65 -23.13 -32.24
C SER A 345 8.31 -23.23 -31.55
N PRO A 346 8.02 -22.40 -30.53
CA PRO A 346 6.76 -22.42 -29.81
C PRO A 346 5.61 -21.87 -30.67
N SER A 347 4.35 -22.08 -30.20
CA SER A 347 3.21 -21.35 -30.77
C SER A 347 3.37 -19.84 -30.53
N PRO A 348 2.78 -18.97 -31.35
CA PRO A 348 2.83 -17.51 -31.17
C PRO A 348 2.34 -17.05 -29.80
N SER A 349 1.27 -17.69 -29.26
CA SER A 349 0.77 -17.38 -27.91
C SER A 349 1.78 -17.76 -26.83
N THR A 350 2.39 -18.94 -26.94
CA THR A 350 3.44 -19.38 -25.99
C THR A 350 4.65 -18.47 -26.03
N ALA A 351 5.13 -18.10 -27.23
CA ALA A 351 6.24 -17.18 -27.41
C ALA A 351 5.94 -15.81 -26.78
N ALA A 352 4.75 -15.26 -27.08
CA ALA A 352 4.31 -13.97 -26.53
C ALA A 352 4.20 -14.01 -25.00
N GLY A 353 3.58 -15.05 -24.46
CA GLY A 353 3.47 -15.24 -23.00
C GLY A 353 4.84 -15.36 -22.34
N ALA A 354 5.75 -16.15 -22.91
CA ALA A 354 7.12 -16.33 -22.41
C ALA A 354 7.90 -15.01 -22.38
N ALA A 355 7.87 -14.25 -23.49
CA ALA A 355 8.54 -12.95 -23.59
C ALA A 355 8.00 -11.95 -22.57
N LEU A 356 6.65 -11.83 -22.44
CA LEU A 356 6.01 -10.93 -21.47
C LEU A 356 6.35 -11.30 -20.01
N VAL A 357 6.44 -12.59 -19.70
CA VAL A 357 6.86 -13.03 -18.34
C VAL A 357 8.32 -12.71 -18.09
N LEU A 358 9.23 -12.93 -19.06
CA LEU A 358 10.66 -12.56 -18.94
C LEU A 358 10.80 -11.06 -18.69
N GLY A 359 10.05 -10.24 -19.43
CA GLY A 359 9.98 -8.79 -19.18
C GLY A 359 9.53 -8.47 -17.77
N ALA A 360 8.42 -9.05 -17.31
CA ALA A 360 7.87 -8.83 -15.98
C ALA A 360 8.79 -9.30 -14.84
N LEU A 361 9.61 -10.33 -15.07
CA LEU A 361 10.62 -10.81 -14.12
C LEU A 361 11.88 -9.92 -14.11
N GLY A 362 12.05 -9.02 -15.08
CA GLY A 362 13.28 -8.27 -15.29
C GLY A 362 14.46 -9.18 -15.61
N ALA A 363 14.21 -10.28 -16.30
CA ALA A 363 15.20 -11.30 -16.62
C ALA A 363 15.98 -10.88 -17.88
N LYS A 364 17.14 -10.22 -17.68
CA LYS A 364 17.95 -9.66 -18.77
C LYS A 364 18.47 -10.70 -19.77
N GLU A 365 18.64 -11.93 -19.34
CA GLU A 365 18.95 -13.09 -20.17
C GLU A 365 17.91 -13.39 -21.25
N GLY A 366 16.70 -12.85 -21.09
CA GLY A 366 15.62 -12.95 -22.08
C GLY A 366 15.73 -11.95 -23.23
N LEU A 367 16.63 -10.96 -23.19
CA LEU A 367 16.74 -9.90 -24.19
C LEU A 367 17.01 -10.48 -25.60
N ASP A 368 18.18 -11.09 -25.79
CA ASP A 368 18.58 -11.62 -27.08
C ASP A 368 17.67 -12.73 -27.61
N PRO A 369 17.18 -13.68 -26.78
CA PRO A 369 16.18 -14.64 -27.21
C PRO A 369 14.88 -13.99 -27.69
N THR A 370 14.40 -12.92 -27.03
CA THR A 370 13.21 -12.18 -27.45
C THR A 370 13.41 -11.52 -28.82
N VAL A 371 14.51 -10.78 -29.00
CA VAL A 371 14.84 -10.13 -30.29
C VAL A 371 14.95 -11.17 -31.40
N ARG A 372 15.69 -12.27 -31.20
CA ARG A 372 15.83 -13.35 -32.18
C ARG A 372 14.51 -14.04 -32.52
N ALA A 373 13.62 -14.21 -31.53
CA ALA A 373 12.30 -14.79 -31.75
C ALA A 373 11.40 -13.86 -32.60
N MET A 374 11.51 -12.54 -32.42
CA MET A 374 10.84 -11.54 -33.25
C MET A 374 11.37 -11.62 -34.70
N GLN A 375 12.70 -11.63 -34.90
CA GLN A 375 13.37 -11.72 -36.22
C GLN A 375 13.00 -12.99 -36.96
N ARG A 376 12.83 -14.11 -36.27
CA ARG A 376 12.40 -15.38 -36.88
C ARG A 376 10.89 -15.45 -37.17
N GLY A 377 10.13 -14.42 -36.79
CA GLY A 377 8.67 -14.40 -36.92
C GLY A 377 7.91 -15.37 -36.00
N VAL A 378 8.60 -15.97 -35.03
CA VAL A 378 7.99 -16.88 -34.03
C VAL A 378 7.25 -16.10 -32.98
N LEU A 379 7.76 -14.92 -32.59
CA LEU A 379 7.16 -14.03 -31.65
C LEU A 379 6.52 -12.84 -32.37
N PRO A 380 5.17 -12.61 -32.19
CA PRO A 380 4.54 -11.45 -32.82
C PRO A 380 5.15 -10.13 -32.32
N LEU A 381 5.51 -9.24 -33.26
CA LEU A 381 6.29 -8.03 -33.01
C LEU A 381 5.73 -7.18 -31.89
N LYS A 382 4.40 -6.95 -31.88
CA LYS A 382 3.74 -6.13 -30.83
C LYS A 382 3.96 -6.66 -29.41
N HIS A 383 4.00 -7.98 -29.23
CA HIS A 383 4.20 -8.59 -27.90
C HIS A 383 5.68 -8.61 -27.52
N GLY A 384 6.56 -8.80 -28.49
CA GLY A 384 8.01 -8.69 -28.30
C GLY A 384 8.42 -7.27 -27.91
N LEU A 385 7.93 -6.25 -28.62
CA LEU A 385 8.14 -4.84 -28.28
C LEU A 385 7.68 -4.51 -26.85
N ARG A 386 6.51 -5.01 -26.48
CA ARG A 386 5.97 -4.84 -25.13
C ARG A 386 6.83 -5.52 -24.05
N ALA A 387 7.31 -6.70 -24.33
CA ALA A 387 8.21 -7.42 -23.42
C ALA A 387 9.56 -6.69 -23.25
N LEU A 388 10.15 -6.19 -24.35
CA LEU A 388 11.40 -5.43 -24.31
C LEU A 388 11.24 -4.10 -23.54
N ALA A 389 10.11 -3.41 -23.73
CA ALA A 389 9.79 -2.19 -22.98
C ALA A 389 9.72 -2.45 -21.46
N VAL A 390 9.00 -3.50 -21.04
CA VAL A 390 8.87 -3.89 -19.62
C VAL A 390 10.22 -4.33 -19.05
N LEU A 391 11.05 -5.01 -19.84
CA LEU A 391 12.39 -5.43 -19.44
C LEU A 391 13.29 -4.22 -19.12
N GLY A 392 13.07 -3.08 -19.79
CA GLY A 392 13.78 -1.83 -19.55
C GLY A 392 15.27 -1.86 -19.92
N ALA A 393 15.68 -2.80 -20.76
CA ALA A 393 17.06 -2.93 -21.18
C ALA A 393 17.34 -2.02 -22.39
N SER A 394 18.14 -0.95 -22.22
CA SER A 394 18.46 0.02 -23.29
C SER A 394 19.21 -0.60 -24.48
N GLU A 395 19.78 -1.77 -24.30
CA GLU A 395 20.43 -2.57 -25.35
C GLU A 395 19.42 -3.05 -26.39
N ALA A 396 18.12 -3.14 -26.06
CA ALA A 396 17.06 -3.47 -27.03
C ALA A 396 16.75 -2.34 -28.01
N LEU A 397 17.12 -1.10 -27.69
CA LEU A 397 16.71 0.09 -28.44
C LEU A 397 16.99 0.00 -29.94
N PRO A 398 18.15 -0.48 -30.44
CA PRO A 398 18.39 -0.59 -31.89
C PRO A 398 17.32 -1.45 -32.59
N ALA A 399 17.02 -2.63 -32.04
CA ALA A 399 16.02 -3.54 -32.61
C ALA A 399 14.59 -2.95 -32.60
N VAL A 400 14.28 -2.12 -31.60
CA VAL A 400 12.99 -1.39 -31.49
C VAL A 400 12.92 -0.27 -32.53
N LEU A 401 14.02 0.49 -32.75
CA LEU A 401 14.08 1.60 -33.69
C LEU A 401 13.90 1.16 -35.14
N GLU A 402 14.36 -0.03 -35.51
CA GLU A 402 14.12 -0.60 -36.84
C GLU A 402 12.64 -0.76 -37.18
N LEU A 403 11.78 -0.98 -36.15
CA LEU A 403 10.35 -1.18 -36.32
C LEU A 403 9.54 0.13 -36.28
N LEU A 404 10.17 1.29 -36.12
CA LEU A 404 9.47 2.57 -36.23
C LEU A 404 8.87 2.82 -37.62
N SER A 405 9.48 2.28 -38.68
CA SER A 405 9.02 2.39 -40.07
C SER A 405 8.30 1.14 -40.58
N ASP A 406 7.80 0.27 -39.65
CA ASP A 406 7.06 -0.93 -40.03
C ASP A 406 5.77 -0.58 -40.80
N ALA A 407 5.37 -1.45 -41.75
CA ALA A 407 4.16 -1.24 -42.54
C ALA A 407 2.88 -1.27 -41.70
N ASP A 408 2.86 -2.09 -40.63
CA ASP A 408 1.72 -2.18 -39.72
C ASP A 408 1.70 -1.00 -38.74
N PRO A 409 0.66 -0.15 -38.76
CA PRO A 409 0.50 0.97 -37.81
C PRO A 409 0.49 0.54 -36.35
N THR A 410 0.04 -0.68 -36.06
CA THR A 410 0.01 -1.18 -34.69
C THR A 410 1.40 -1.52 -34.17
N VAL A 411 2.28 -2.04 -35.05
CA VAL A 411 3.68 -2.31 -34.74
C VAL A 411 4.44 -0.99 -34.58
N ARG A 412 4.23 0.00 -35.46
CA ARG A 412 4.89 1.32 -35.37
C ARG A 412 4.56 2.00 -34.04
N ARG A 413 3.28 2.07 -33.66
CA ARG A 413 2.86 2.68 -32.38
C ARG A 413 3.45 1.98 -31.16
N GLU A 414 3.49 0.64 -31.18
CA GLU A 414 4.10 -0.10 -30.08
C GLU A 414 5.64 0.08 -30.05
N ALA A 415 6.28 0.24 -31.22
CA ALA A 415 7.70 0.55 -31.32
C ALA A 415 8.03 1.96 -30.76
N ILE A 416 7.23 2.97 -31.09
CA ILE A 416 7.37 4.34 -30.53
C ILE A 416 7.24 4.29 -29.01
N ARG A 417 6.25 3.57 -28.50
CA ARG A 417 6.03 3.42 -27.08
C ARG A 417 7.18 2.68 -26.40
N ALA A 418 7.61 1.55 -26.96
CA ALA A 418 8.72 0.76 -26.42
C ALA A 418 10.03 1.58 -26.40
N ALA A 419 10.34 2.29 -27.48
CA ALA A 419 11.49 3.19 -27.53
C ALA A 419 11.41 4.29 -26.45
N SER A 420 10.22 4.88 -26.23
CA SER A 420 10.01 5.89 -25.20
C SER A 420 10.23 5.34 -23.77
N GLU A 421 9.86 4.08 -23.51
CA GLU A 421 10.05 3.43 -22.19
C GLU A 421 11.54 3.04 -21.97
N LEU A 422 12.27 2.72 -23.03
CA LEU A 422 13.70 2.36 -22.98
C LEU A 422 14.63 3.57 -22.84
N LEU A 423 14.17 4.77 -23.17
CA LEU A 423 14.95 6.00 -23.08
C LEU A 423 14.77 6.69 -21.73
N ASP A 424 15.88 7.18 -21.19
CA ASP A 424 15.94 7.98 -19.96
C ASP A 424 16.54 9.36 -20.26
N PRO A 425 15.77 10.46 -20.11
CA PRO A 425 16.30 11.81 -20.36
C PRO A 425 17.54 12.17 -19.55
N ALA A 426 17.74 11.53 -18.38
CA ALA A 426 18.92 11.73 -17.55
C ALA A 426 20.19 11.05 -18.13
N ARG A 427 20.01 10.17 -19.13
CA ARG A 427 21.08 9.46 -19.84
C ARG A 427 20.93 9.71 -21.32
N PRO A 428 21.44 10.83 -21.86
CA PRO A 428 21.20 11.25 -23.23
C PRO A 428 21.53 10.15 -24.25
N ASP A 429 20.56 9.80 -25.08
CA ASP A 429 20.71 8.83 -26.16
C ASP A 429 20.12 9.37 -27.47
N GLY A 430 20.98 9.70 -28.41
CA GLY A 430 20.58 10.30 -29.68
C GLY A 430 20.18 9.31 -30.78
N ARG A 431 20.21 7.99 -30.54
CA ARG A 431 19.95 6.98 -31.58
C ARG A 431 18.54 7.09 -32.18
N ALA A 432 17.54 7.51 -31.34
CA ALA A 432 16.16 7.67 -31.77
C ALA A 432 15.89 9.00 -32.54
N VAL A 433 16.85 9.96 -32.56
CA VAL A 433 16.57 11.33 -33.10
C VAL A 433 16.30 11.31 -34.58
N ASP A 434 17.20 10.69 -35.39
CA ASP A 434 17.07 10.69 -36.85
C ASP A 434 15.88 9.85 -37.34
N PRO A 435 15.60 8.66 -36.80
CA PRO A 435 14.39 7.91 -37.16
C PRO A 435 13.11 8.66 -36.83
N ALA A 436 13.01 9.26 -35.61
CA ALA A 436 11.83 10.02 -35.21
C ALA A 436 11.64 11.29 -36.06
N ARG A 437 12.74 12.00 -36.39
CA ARG A 437 12.69 13.16 -37.25
C ARG A 437 12.18 12.81 -38.65
N ALA A 438 12.65 11.71 -39.23
CA ALA A 438 12.22 11.29 -40.55
C ALA A 438 10.71 11.07 -40.60
N MET A 439 10.17 10.38 -39.62
CA MET A 439 8.70 10.16 -39.49
C MET A 439 7.91 11.45 -39.23
N LEU A 440 8.45 12.37 -38.41
CA LEU A 440 7.77 13.65 -38.14
C LEU A 440 7.63 14.51 -39.43
N LEU A 441 8.59 14.42 -40.34
CA LEU A 441 8.59 15.17 -41.60
C LEU A 441 7.77 14.47 -42.69
N ASP A 442 7.49 13.18 -42.56
CA ASP A 442 6.65 12.45 -43.50
C ASP A 442 5.19 12.91 -43.40
N ALA A 443 4.65 13.34 -44.53
CA ALA A 443 3.25 13.76 -44.62
C ALA A 443 2.24 12.61 -44.37
N ALA A 444 2.66 11.37 -44.63
CA ALA A 444 1.83 10.17 -44.45
C ALA A 444 1.72 9.77 -42.97
N THR A 445 2.58 10.27 -42.06
CA THR A 445 2.53 9.95 -40.64
C THR A 445 1.29 10.62 -39.97
N PRO A 446 0.43 9.84 -39.33
CA PRO A 446 -0.77 10.36 -38.66
C PRO A 446 -0.44 11.38 -37.55
N PRO A 447 -1.35 12.35 -37.29
CA PRO A 447 -1.11 13.40 -36.29
C PRO A 447 -0.90 12.88 -34.85
N ASP A 448 -1.57 11.81 -34.48
CA ASP A 448 -1.41 11.14 -33.18
C ASP A 448 -0.05 10.46 -33.05
N GLU A 449 0.42 9.80 -34.08
CA GLU A 449 1.79 9.22 -34.12
C GLU A 449 2.84 10.34 -34.04
N LYS A 450 2.62 11.50 -34.70
CA LYS A 450 3.52 12.66 -34.58
C LYS A 450 3.63 13.20 -33.17
N ILE A 451 2.55 13.21 -32.41
CA ILE A 451 2.56 13.60 -30.97
C ILE A 451 3.41 12.62 -30.17
N GLU A 452 3.27 11.32 -30.39
CA GLU A 452 4.06 10.32 -29.69
C GLU A 452 5.56 10.40 -30.06
N LEU A 453 5.87 10.71 -31.32
CA LEU A 453 7.26 10.92 -31.78
C LEU A 453 7.88 12.18 -31.12
N VAL A 454 7.11 13.23 -30.92
CA VAL A 454 7.57 14.43 -30.17
C VAL A 454 7.91 14.04 -28.73
N ARG A 455 7.06 13.24 -28.09
CA ARG A 455 7.32 12.73 -26.73
C ARG A 455 8.56 11.84 -26.69
N LEU A 456 8.72 10.97 -27.68
CA LEU A 456 9.92 10.13 -27.85
C LEU A 456 11.18 11.01 -27.92
N LEU A 457 11.18 12.06 -28.73
CA LEU A 457 12.31 13.01 -28.83
C LEU A 457 12.65 13.64 -27.48
N GLY A 458 11.66 14.04 -26.69
CA GLY A 458 11.86 14.54 -25.32
C GLY A 458 12.52 13.51 -24.42
N ARG A 459 12.21 12.22 -24.60
CA ARG A 459 12.79 11.12 -23.82
C ARG A 459 14.26 10.83 -24.16
N THR A 460 14.74 11.24 -25.33
CA THR A 460 16.14 11.01 -25.73
C THR A 460 17.15 11.76 -24.87
N GLY A 461 16.79 12.84 -24.20
CA GLY A 461 17.74 13.73 -23.51
C GLY A 461 18.81 14.33 -24.42
N SER A 462 18.77 14.08 -25.73
CA SER A 462 19.82 14.45 -26.68
C SER A 462 19.72 15.92 -27.11
N PRO A 463 20.82 16.69 -27.09
CA PRO A 463 20.84 18.05 -27.63
C PRO A 463 20.35 18.17 -29.07
N ARG A 464 20.59 17.15 -29.91
CA ARG A 464 20.13 17.12 -31.32
C ARG A 464 18.59 17.14 -31.43
N ALA A 465 17.87 16.63 -30.46
CA ALA A 465 16.42 16.66 -30.48
C ALA A 465 15.86 18.07 -30.25
N HIS A 466 16.61 18.98 -29.61
CA HIS A 466 16.21 20.39 -29.49
C HIS A 466 16.05 21.06 -30.86
N ASP A 467 16.98 20.82 -31.76
CA ASP A 467 16.96 21.41 -33.11
C ASP A 467 15.74 20.92 -33.91
N VAL A 468 15.23 19.73 -33.58
CA VAL A 468 14.01 19.17 -34.17
C VAL A 468 12.75 19.76 -33.52
N LEU A 469 12.75 19.95 -32.20
CA LEU A 469 11.58 20.37 -31.44
C LEU A 469 11.32 21.89 -31.44
N LEU A 470 12.38 22.72 -31.41
CA LEU A 470 12.27 24.19 -31.34
C LEU A 470 11.44 24.81 -32.49
N PRO A 471 11.59 24.43 -33.77
CA PRO A 471 10.74 24.97 -34.83
C PRO A 471 9.26 24.58 -34.71
N LEU A 472 8.94 23.55 -33.95
CA LEU A 472 7.58 23.04 -33.80
C LEU A 472 6.76 23.76 -32.73
N THR A 473 7.36 24.67 -31.94
CA THR A 473 6.70 25.39 -30.85
C THR A 473 5.69 26.42 -31.37
N THR A 474 5.80 26.87 -32.63
CA THR A 474 4.89 27.83 -33.27
C THR A 474 3.76 27.18 -34.06
N THR A 475 3.60 25.87 -33.97
CA THR A 475 2.55 25.14 -34.72
C THR A 475 1.14 25.60 -34.31
N LYS A 476 0.20 25.62 -35.28
CA LYS A 476 -1.21 25.98 -35.02
C LYS A 476 -1.97 24.92 -34.21
N SER A 477 -1.53 23.65 -34.25
CA SER A 477 -2.16 22.56 -33.51
C SER A 477 -1.84 22.68 -32.02
N ARG A 478 -2.88 23.00 -31.21
CA ARG A 478 -2.76 23.16 -29.75
C ARG A 478 -2.23 21.87 -29.07
N SER A 479 -2.80 20.71 -29.40
CA SER A 479 -2.36 19.42 -28.83
C SER A 479 -0.91 19.09 -29.17
N PHE A 480 -0.48 19.42 -30.36
CA PHE A 480 0.89 19.21 -30.80
C PHE A 480 1.85 20.17 -30.09
N ARG A 481 1.45 21.47 -29.95
CA ARG A 481 2.22 22.46 -29.21
C ARG A 481 2.42 22.09 -27.74
N LEU A 482 1.37 21.57 -27.08
CA LEU A 482 1.47 21.05 -25.72
C LEU A 482 2.51 19.92 -25.61
N ALA A 483 2.47 18.96 -26.52
CA ALA A 483 3.44 17.86 -26.54
C ALA A 483 4.88 18.34 -26.74
N VAL A 484 5.09 19.36 -27.61
CA VAL A 484 6.41 19.95 -27.83
C VAL A 484 6.95 20.64 -26.58
N LEU A 485 6.11 21.44 -25.88
CA LEU A 485 6.52 22.09 -24.64
C LEU A 485 6.83 21.09 -23.52
N GLU A 486 6.02 20.04 -23.42
CA GLU A 486 6.28 18.91 -22.48
C GLU A 486 7.62 18.22 -22.78
N ALA A 487 7.90 17.95 -24.05
CA ALA A 487 9.14 17.32 -24.51
C ALA A 487 10.36 18.21 -24.24
N LEU A 488 10.27 19.52 -24.50
CA LEU A 488 11.32 20.48 -24.17
C LEU A 488 11.59 20.56 -22.66
N GLY A 489 10.58 20.39 -21.83
CA GLY A 489 10.72 20.35 -20.37
C GLY A 489 11.39 19.08 -19.82
N ALA A 490 11.71 18.09 -20.63
CA ALA A 490 12.45 16.89 -20.20
C ALA A 490 13.97 17.14 -20.07
N TYR A 491 14.48 18.21 -20.64
CA TYR A 491 15.91 18.53 -20.60
C TYR A 491 16.27 19.35 -19.36
N THR A 492 17.06 18.80 -18.47
CA THR A 492 17.43 19.44 -17.20
C THR A 492 18.97 19.48 -17.03
N PRO A 493 19.57 20.69 -16.95
CA PRO A 493 18.94 22.03 -17.11
C PRO A 493 18.56 22.34 -18.56
N ALA A 494 17.56 23.19 -18.76
CA ALA A 494 17.17 23.62 -20.09
C ALA A 494 18.27 24.47 -20.76
N PRO A 495 18.63 24.18 -22.02
CA PRO A 495 19.50 25.07 -22.77
C PRO A 495 18.87 26.48 -22.91
N PRO A 496 19.69 27.55 -23.05
CA PRO A 496 19.18 28.93 -23.08
C PRO A 496 18.08 29.18 -24.12
N LYS A 497 18.18 28.56 -25.31
CA LYS A 497 17.17 28.67 -26.37
C LYS A 497 15.82 28.02 -25.95
N VAL A 498 15.89 26.85 -25.32
CA VAL A 498 14.72 26.14 -24.81
C VAL A 498 14.10 26.94 -23.68
N GLU A 499 14.91 27.45 -22.73
CA GLU A 499 14.42 28.29 -21.63
C GLU A 499 13.69 29.55 -22.13
N ALA A 500 14.23 30.21 -23.18
CA ALA A 500 13.62 31.37 -23.76
C ALA A 500 12.23 31.07 -24.35
N VAL A 501 12.08 30.01 -25.11
CA VAL A 501 10.80 29.58 -25.71
C VAL A 501 9.78 29.19 -24.64
N LEU A 502 10.21 28.47 -23.62
CA LEU A 502 9.32 28.11 -22.50
C LEU A 502 8.85 29.34 -21.71
N LEU A 503 9.74 30.34 -21.50
CA LEU A 503 9.37 31.61 -20.86
C LEU A 503 8.40 32.43 -21.70
N GLU A 504 8.49 32.40 -23.04
CA GLU A 504 7.53 33.02 -23.92
C GLU A 504 6.16 32.34 -23.82
N ALA A 505 6.13 31.00 -23.85
CA ALA A 505 4.90 30.22 -23.82
C ALA A 505 4.11 30.35 -22.48
N ILE A 506 4.71 30.86 -21.40
CA ILE A 506 3.98 31.20 -20.16
C ILE A 506 2.97 32.35 -20.38
N ALA A 507 3.13 33.15 -21.42
CA ALA A 507 2.19 34.22 -21.78
C ALA A 507 1.27 33.83 -22.94
N ASP A 508 1.14 32.56 -23.30
CA ASP A 508 0.23 32.08 -24.35
C ASP A 508 -1.24 32.37 -24.00
N ASP A 509 -2.07 32.62 -24.98
CA ASP A 509 -3.51 32.92 -24.81
C ASP A 509 -4.24 31.69 -24.20
N ALA A 510 -3.81 30.48 -24.53
CA ALA A 510 -4.41 29.25 -24.05
C ALA A 510 -3.87 28.82 -22.66
N ALA A 511 -4.77 28.70 -21.67
CA ALA A 511 -4.42 28.41 -20.28
C ALA A 511 -3.62 27.09 -20.10
N ASP A 512 -3.96 26.04 -20.85
CA ASP A 512 -3.24 24.76 -20.80
C ASP A 512 -1.82 24.84 -21.39
N VAL A 513 -1.62 25.69 -22.40
CA VAL A 513 -0.29 25.97 -22.95
C VAL A 513 0.56 26.70 -21.89
N ARG A 514 0.00 27.71 -21.21
CA ARG A 514 0.68 28.38 -20.09
C ARG A 514 1.06 27.42 -18.98
N LEU A 515 0.14 26.53 -18.60
CA LEU A 515 0.40 25.52 -17.57
C LEU A 515 1.45 24.49 -17.99
N ALA A 516 1.43 24.03 -19.25
CA ALA A 516 2.46 23.12 -19.78
C ALA A 516 3.85 23.76 -19.82
N ALA A 517 3.92 25.02 -20.23
CA ALA A 517 5.16 25.80 -20.21
C ALA A 517 5.68 25.99 -18.77
N ALA A 518 4.79 26.36 -17.84
CA ALA A 518 5.12 26.51 -16.42
C ALA A 518 5.65 25.22 -15.81
N ALA A 519 4.97 24.09 -16.07
CA ALA A 519 5.41 22.78 -15.60
C ALA A 519 6.77 22.37 -16.20
N SER A 520 7.02 22.74 -17.45
CA SER A 520 8.29 22.48 -18.15
C SER A 520 9.43 23.33 -17.56
N ILE A 521 9.20 24.61 -17.29
CA ILE A 521 10.20 25.45 -16.60
C ILE A 521 10.42 24.98 -15.16
N ALA A 522 9.37 24.58 -14.47
CA ALA A 522 9.52 24.03 -13.12
C ALA A 522 10.46 22.82 -13.07
N ARG A 523 10.46 22.02 -14.13
CA ARG A 523 11.38 20.85 -14.26
C ARG A 523 12.77 21.23 -14.76
N ALA A 524 12.90 22.19 -15.65
CA ALA A 524 14.09 22.41 -16.48
C ALA A 524 14.74 23.79 -16.29
N GLY A 525 14.00 24.82 -15.83
CA GLY A 525 14.47 26.18 -15.71
C GLY A 525 15.59 26.37 -14.67
N GLY A 526 16.50 27.29 -14.95
CA GLY A 526 17.67 27.63 -14.14
C GLY A 526 17.55 29.00 -13.46
N PRO A 527 18.68 29.56 -13.00
CA PRO A 527 18.74 30.88 -12.33
C PRO A 527 18.16 32.04 -13.17
N SER A 528 18.43 32.04 -14.47
CA SER A 528 17.91 33.05 -15.41
C SER A 528 16.39 33.02 -15.49
N ALA A 529 15.81 31.83 -15.63
CA ALA A 529 14.37 31.64 -15.62
C ALA A 529 13.75 32.10 -14.29
N ALA A 530 14.35 31.73 -13.16
CA ALA A 530 13.86 32.10 -11.84
C ALA A 530 13.85 33.62 -11.64
N ALA A 531 14.89 34.36 -12.08
CA ALA A 531 14.95 35.79 -11.98
C ALA A 531 13.86 36.48 -12.82
N LYS A 532 13.67 36.06 -14.07
CA LYS A 532 12.64 36.60 -14.97
C LYS A 532 11.22 36.26 -14.51
N LEU A 533 11.00 35.06 -13.96
CA LEU A 533 9.70 34.67 -13.41
C LEU A 533 9.34 35.47 -12.16
N LEU A 534 10.32 35.78 -11.30
CA LEU A 534 10.09 36.65 -10.13
C LEU A 534 9.61 38.04 -10.54
N GLU A 535 10.24 38.65 -11.56
CA GLU A 535 9.82 39.93 -12.12
C GLU A 535 8.41 39.86 -12.72
N ARG A 536 8.11 38.82 -13.50
CA ARG A 536 6.77 38.61 -14.06
C ARG A 536 5.70 38.38 -13.00
N LEU A 537 6.00 37.63 -11.93
CA LEU A 537 5.06 37.31 -10.86
C LEU A 537 4.52 38.58 -10.18
N GLN A 538 5.34 39.64 -10.06
CA GLN A 538 4.97 40.91 -9.43
C GLN A 538 3.94 41.72 -10.25
N VAL A 539 3.95 41.58 -11.58
CA VAL A 539 3.09 42.33 -12.50
C VAL A 539 1.99 41.47 -13.17
N ALA A 540 1.97 40.19 -12.91
CA ALA A 540 1.06 39.25 -13.56
C ALA A 540 -0.39 39.43 -13.14
N ALA A 541 -1.33 39.22 -14.09
CA ALA A 541 -2.74 39.07 -13.80
C ALA A 541 -2.99 37.88 -12.86
N GLU A 542 -4.06 37.96 -12.08
CA GLU A 542 -4.37 36.96 -11.04
C GLU A 542 -4.47 35.54 -11.59
N GLN A 543 -5.08 35.37 -12.75
CA GLN A 543 -5.22 34.06 -13.45
C GLN A 543 -3.88 33.43 -13.85
N ASP A 544 -2.82 34.21 -14.01
CA ASP A 544 -1.51 33.72 -14.47
C ASP A 544 -0.54 33.45 -13.31
N ARG A 545 -0.81 34.03 -12.13
CA ARG A 545 0.07 33.91 -10.95
C ARG A 545 0.31 32.49 -10.52
N GLY A 546 -0.71 31.61 -10.64
CA GLY A 546 -0.58 30.20 -10.32
C GLY A 546 0.45 29.48 -11.18
N ALA A 547 0.39 29.66 -12.49
CA ALA A 547 1.34 29.05 -13.44
C ALA A 547 2.76 29.61 -13.26
N ILE A 548 2.89 30.92 -13.12
CA ILE A 548 4.19 31.59 -12.89
C ILE A 548 4.79 31.16 -11.56
N GLY A 549 3.98 31.06 -10.50
CA GLY A 549 4.41 30.60 -9.19
C GLY A 549 4.92 29.17 -9.20
N LEU A 550 4.23 28.27 -9.91
CA LEU A 550 4.67 26.88 -10.10
C LEU A 550 6.02 26.81 -10.83
N ALA A 551 6.15 27.57 -11.93
CA ALA A 551 7.39 27.63 -12.68
C ALA A 551 8.55 28.16 -11.84
N LEU A 552 8.32 29.23 -11.08
CA LEU A 552 9.32 29.87 -10.22
C LEU A 552 9.77 28.94 -9.09
N ALA A 553 8.84 28.34 -8.34
CA ALA A 553 9.17 27.41 -7.26
C ALA A 553 9.99 26.22 -7.77
N GLY A 554 9.65 25.69 -8.94
CA GLY A 554 10.43 24.63 -9.57
C GLY A 554 11.83 25.08 -10.02
N ALA A 555 11.96 26.26 -10.65
CA ALA A 555 13.24 26.80 -11.06
C ALA A 555 14.16 27.09 -9.87
N LEU A 556 13.62 27.63 -8.78
CA LEU A 556 14.36 27.92 -7.54
C LEU A 556 15.01 26.67 -6.92
N SER A 557 14.47 25.48 -7.12
CA SER A 557 15.07 24.24 -6.60
C SER A 557 16.48 23.94 -7.13
N ARG A 558 16.87 24.59 -8.21
CA ARG A 558 18.18 24.44 -8.87
C ARG A 558 19.08 25.66 -8.69
N VAL A 559 18.67 26.59 -7.84
CA VAL A 559 19.38 27.85 -7.59
C VAL A 559 19.99 27.82 -6.20
N THR A 560 21.24 28.29 -6.12
CA THR A 560 21.96 28.50 -4.85
C THR A 560 22.37 29.94 -4.63
N ASP A 561 21.92 30.87 -5.51
CA ASP A 561 22.30 32.29 -5.49
C ASP A 561 21.67 33.02 -4.27
N PRO A 562 22.50 33.49 -3.32
CA PRO A 562 22.02 34.23 -2.15
C PRO A 562 21.30 35.54 -2.51
N ALA A 563 21.71 36.21 -3.59
CA ALA A 563 21.08 37.45 -4.02
C ALA A 563 19.67 37.22 -4.51
N LEU A 564 19.43 36.13 -5.24
CA LEU A 564 18.09 35.75 -5.67
C LEU A 564 17.21 35.37 -4.47
N ALA A 565 17.75 34.63 -3.48
CA ALA A 565 17.01 34.34 -2.24
C ALA A 565 16.58 35.62 -1.52
N ALA A 566 17.46 36.61 -1.41
CA ALA A 566 17.15 37.90 -0.81
C ALA A 566 16.05 38.67 -1.61
N ARG A 567 16.11 38.67 -2.96
CA ARG A 567 15.10 39.26 -3.82
C ARG A 567 13.74 38.61 -3.65
N VAL A 568 13.69 37.25 -3.56
CA VAL A 568 12.46 36.49 -3.27
C VAL A 568 11.92 36.88 -1.89
N GLY A 569 12.78 36.96 -0.88
CA GLY A 569 12.41 37.40 0.47
C GLY A 569 11.82 38.82 0.52
N ALA A 570 12.42 39.74 -0.23
CA ALA A 570 11.92 41.14 -0.33
C ALA A 570 10.54 41.24 -1.04
N ALA A 571 10.24 40.30 -1.93
CA ALA A 571 8.96 40.26 -2.65
C ALA A 571 7.81 39.64 -1.79
N LEU A 572 8.10 38.87 -0.76
CA LEU A 572 7.09 38.18 0.04
C LEU A 572 6.03 39.11 0.67
N PRO A 573 6.37 40.21 1.36
CA PRO A 573 5.38 41.02 2.04
C PRO A 573 4.34 41.69 1.10
N SER A 574 4.77 42.06 -0.13
CA SER A 574 3.93 42.69 -1.13
C SER A 574 3.25 41.71 -2.08
N SER A 575 3.57 40.44 -2.00
CA SER A 575 3.00 39.43 -2.89
C SER A 575 1.58 39.04 -2.47
N PRO A 576 0.66 38.83 -3.43
CA PRO A 576 -0.64 38.23 -3.14
C PRO A 576 -0.50 36.83 -2.52
N ASP A 577 -1.49 36.40 -1.76
CA ASP A 577 -1.45 35.16 -0.95
C ASP A 577 -1.04 33.94 -1.74
N VAL A 578 -1.63 33.68 -2.91
CA VAL A 578 -1.30 32.55 -3.78
C VAL A 578 0.16 32.59 -4.27
N ALA A 579 0.63 33.79 -4.61
CA ALA A 579 2.02 34.00 -5.04
C ALA A 579 2.98 33.80 -3.85
N ARG A 580 2.60 34.25 -2.66
CA ARG A 580 3.40 34.12 -1.44
C ARG A 580 3.64 32.65 -1.08
N ASP A 581 2.63 31.80 -1.18
CA ASP A 581 2.77 30.35 -0.98
C ASP A 581 3.77 29.73 -1.98
N ALA A 582 3.73 30.16 -3.24
CA ALA A 582 4.69 29.69 -4.24
C ALA A 582 6.12 30.17 -3.96
N LEU A 583 6.29 31.42 -3.50
CA LEU A 583 7.60 31.96 -3.13
C LEU A 583 8.18 31.26 -1.89
N LEU A 584 7.36 31.02 -0.87
CA LEU A 584 7.78 30.29 0.35
C LEU A 584 8.17 28.85 0.00
N GLU A 585 7.39 28.17 -0.86
CA GLU A 585 7.74 26.84 -1.37
C GLU A 585 9.07 26.88 -2.14
N GLY A 586 9.22 27.86 -3.04
CA GLY A 586 10.44 28.02 -3.82
C GLY A 586 11.67 28.21 -2.93
N LEU A 587 11.57 29.01 -1.87
CA LEU A 587 12.65 29.17 -0.87
C LEU A 587 12.95 27.86 -0.15
N GLY A 588 11.93 27.06 0.19
CA GLY A 588 12.12 25.72 0.77
C GLY A 588 12.86 24.75 -0.14
N ARG A 589 12.68 24.92 -1.46
CA ARG A 589 13.35 24.10 -2.47
C ARG A 589 14.72 24.61 -2.87
N MET A 590 15.05 25.88 -2.61
CA MET A 590 16.37 26.44 -2.83
C MET A 590 17.37 25.83 -1.84
N ARG A 591 18.54 25.44 -2.34
CA ARG A 591 19.62 24.96 -1.49
C ARG A 591 20.46 26.11 -0.95
N GLY A 592 20.83 26.04 0.34
CA GLY A 592 21.75 26.97 0.96
C GLY A 592 21.15 27.78 2.12
N GLU A 593 22.06 28.36 2.92
CA GLU A 593 21.69 29.06 4.17
C GLU A 593 20.91 30.37 3.94
N ALA A 594 21.09 31.01 2.80
CA ALA A 594 20.44 32.28 2.50
C ALA A 594 18.90 32.14 2.44
N SER A 595 18.38 31.10 1.76
CA SER A 595 16.95 30.82 1.67
C SER A 595 16.38 30.42 3.04
N SER A 596 17.10 29.59 3.79
CA SER A 596 16.74 29.23 5.17
C SER A 596 16.67 30.47 6.07
N LYS A 597 17.60 31.41 5.95
CA LYS A 597 17.60 32.67 6.73
C LYS A 597 16.37 33.53 6.40
N VAL A 598 15.97 33.59 5.13
CA VAL A 598 14.75 34.29 4.72
C VAL A 598 13.52 33.63 5.36
N LEU A 599 13.37 32.31 5.23
CA LEU A 599 12.24 31.56 5.82
C LEU A 599 12.12 31.76 7.33
N ARG A 600 13.26 31.77 8.07
CA ARG A 600 13.29 32.04 9.51
C ARG A 600 12.71 33.39 9.87
N GLY A 601 12.82 34.40 9.03
CA GLY A 601 12.21 35.72 9.20
C GLY A 601 10.68 35.72 9.19
N PHE A 602 10.04 34.67 8.66
CA PHE A 602 8.60 34.55 8.53
C PHE A 602 7.94 33.59 9.56
N VAL A 603 8.67 33.04 10.51
CA VAL A 603 8.11 32.14 11.55
C VAL A 603 7.13 32.83 12.52
N ALA A 604 7.08 34.15 12.55
CA ALA A 604 6.17 34.94 13.36
C ALA A 604 5.06 35.63 12.53
N SER A 605 4.90 35.28 11.25
CA SER A 605 3.91 35.86 10.34
C SER A 605 2.49 35.28 10.55
N GLY A 606 1.58 35.55 9.65
CA GLY A 606 0.20 35.01 9.67
C GLY A 606 0.16 33.48 9.68
N ILE A 607 -0.96 32.90 10.11
CA ILE A 607 -1.10 31.44 10.31
C ILE A 607 -0.74 30.65 9.06
N ASP A 608 -1.29 31.02 7.89
CA ASP A 608 -1.04 30.30 6.63
C ASP A 608 0.43 30.38 6.22
N ASP A 609 1.06 31.55 6.41
CA ASP A 609 2.49 31.72 6.11
C ASP A 609 3.34 30.87 7.07
N ARG A 610 3.02 30.82 8.39
CA ARG A 610 3.73 29.95 9.36
C ARG A 610 3.57 28.49 9.02
N ARG A 611 2.35 28.03 8.60
CA ARG A 611 2.13 26.66 8.12
C ARG A 611 3.04 26.32 6.94
N LYS A 612 3.12 27.24 5.97
CA LYS A 612 3.94 27.05 4.77
C LYS A 612 5.43 27.13 5.08
N VAL A 613 5.86 28.02 5.96
CA VAL A 613 7.24 28.12 6.44
C VAL A 613 7.67 26.85 7.18
N ALA A 614 6.82 26.33 8.08
CA ALA A 614 7.10 25.08 8.77
C ALA A 614 7.27 23.90 7.80
N GLU A 615 6.50 23.86 6.70
CA GLU A 615 6.65 22.89 5.62
C GLU A 615 7.95 23.11 4.84
N ALA A 616 8.20 24.34 4.39
CA ALA A 616 9.34 24.69 3.55
C ALA A 616 10.69 24.46 4.23
N LEU A 617 10.76 24.63 5.55
CA LEU A 617 11.98 24.37 6.34
C LEU A 617 12.41 22.89 6.33
N ALA A 618 11.55 21.96 5.87
CA ALA A 618 11.95 20.56 5.66
C ALA A 618 13.05 20.40 4.58
N GLY A 619 13.23 21.38 3.70
CA GLY A 619 14.30 21.40 2.71
C GLY A 619 15.67 21.86 3.25
N HIS A 620 15.75 22.26 4.52
CA HIS A 620 16.91 22.91 5.12
C HIS A 620 17.43 22.18 6.37
N PRO A 621 18.46 21.35 6.26
CA PRO A 621 18.99 20.52 7.36
C PRO A 621 19.39 21.32 8.62
N GLU A 622 19.74 22.59 8.46
CA GLU A 622 20.11 23.49 9.53
C GLU A 622 18.91 24.12 10.28
N ALA A 623 17.69 23.87 9.81
CA ALA A 623 16.48 24.51 10.34
C ALA A 623 15.87 23.77 11.56
N ALA A 624 16.40 22.64 11.99
CA ALA A 624 15.84 21.85 13.09
C ALA A 624 15.62 22.69 14.37
N SER A 625 16.57 23.57 14.72
CA SER A 625 16.48 24.46 15.89
C SER A 625 15.32 25.46 15.82
N VAL A 626 14.85 25.80 14.62
CA VAL A 626 13.71 26.71 14.39
C VAL A 626 12.39 25.92 14.39
N LEU A 627 12.39 24.68 13.91
CA LEU A 627 11.20 23.84 13.88
C LEU A 627 10.79 23.30 15.26
N VAL A 628 11.76 23.07 16.17
CA VAL A 628 11.45 22.57 17.52
C VAL A 628 10.53 23.53 18.30
N PRO A 629 10.74 24.84 18.38
CA PRO A 629 9.77 25.75 19.00
C PRO A 629 8.39 25.75 18.34
N LEU A 630 8.30 25.55 17.03
CA LEU A 630 7.03 25.51 16.30
C LEU A 630 6.14 24.30 16.67
N LEU A 631 6.69 23.28 17.35
CA LEU A 631 5.88 22.21 17.96
C LEU A 631 4.98 22.72 19.10
N GLY A 632 5.21 23.92 19.61
CA GLY A 632 4.39 24.59 20.62
C GLY A 632 3.48 25.68 20.05
N ASP A 633 3.35 25.83 18.73
CA ASP A 633 2.51 26.86 18.10
C ASP A 633 1.02 26.67 18.50
N ALA A 634 0.29 27.75 18.62
CA ALA A 634 -1.15 27.70 18.91
C ALA A 634 -1.96 26.97 17.81
N ASP A 635 -1.53 27.11 16.55
CA ASP A 635 -2.21 26.48 15.41
C ASP A 635 -1.75 25.01 15.23
N PRO A 636 -2.67 24.03 15.22
CA PRO A 636 -2.31 22.62 15.06
C PRO A 636 -1.70 22.30 13.70
N GLY A 637 -2.05 23.03 12.64
CA GLY A 637 -1.47 22.86 11.31
C GLY A 637 0.01 23.26 11.27
N VAL A 638 0.40 24.29 12.00
CA VAL A 638 1.82 24.68 12.17
C VAL A 638 2.58 23.60 12.93
N ARG A 639 2.01 23.12 14.07
CA ARG A 639 2.61 22.03 14.84
C ARG A 639 2.76 20.75 14.02
N ALA A 640 1.72 20.38 13.24
CA ALA A 640 1.73 19.18 12.40
C ALA A 640 2.80 19.23 11.31
N ASN A 641 2.94 20.38 10.62
CA ASN A 641 3.98 20.59 9.62
C ASN A 641 5.37 20.63 10.26
N ALA A 642 5.53 21.28 11.40
CA ALA A 642 6.81 21.29 12.13
C ALA A 642 7.24 19.89 12.56
N ALA A 643 6.31 19.08 13.11
CA ALA A 643 6.56 17.70 13.47
C ALA A 643 7.01 16.87 12.26
N TRP A 644 6.27 16.95 11.15
CA TRP A 644 6.62 16.21 9.93
C TRP A 644 7.97 16.64 9.35
N SER A 645 8.25 17.95 9.30
CA SER A 645 9.48 18.53 8.77
C SER A 645 10.69 18.13 9.61
N LEU A 646 10.55 18.06 10.93
CA LEU A 646 11.59 17.51 11.81
C LEU A 646 11.93 16.04 11.46
N GLY A 647 10.97 15.28 10.94
CA GLY A 647 11.24 13.95 10.42
C GLY A 647 12.25 13.94 9.26
N ALA A 648 12.29 15.00 8.44
CA ALA A 648 13.25 15.15 7.35
C ALA A 648 14.61 15.66 7.84
N VAL A 649 14.62 16.73 8.65
CA VAL A 649 15.84 17.47 8.99
C VAL A 649 16.29 17.35 10.44
N GLY A 650 15.45 16.80 11.33
CA GLY A 650 15.74 16.67 12.76
C GLY A 650 16.93 15.75 13.03
N LYS A 651 17.69 16.10 14.05
CA LYS A 651 18.78 15.31 14.60
C LYS A 651 18.42 14.84 16.02
N LYS A 652 19.38 14.33 16.74
CA LYS A 652 19.18 13.76 18.08
C LYS A 652 18.55 14.75 19.07
N ASP A 653 18.81 16.04 18.94
CA ASP A 653 18.22 17.12 19.76
C ASP A 653 16.70 17.29 19.56
N ALA A 654 16.16 16.90 18.39
CA ALA A 654 14.74 16.95 18.12
C ALA A 654 13.94 15.80 18.78
N LEU A 655 14.59 14.69 19.15
CA LEU A 655 13.92 13.48 19.65
C LEU A 655 13.04 13.76 20.87
N ALA A 656 13.56 14.49 21.87
CA ALA A 656 12.81 14.79 23.09
C ALA A 656 11.56 15.65 22.84
N ALA A 657 11.63 16.60 21.90
CA ALA A 657 10.51 17.44 21.53
C ALA A 657 9.45 16.63 20.73
N LEU A 658 9.88 15.79 19.79
CA LEU A 658 9.00 14.90 19.05
C LEU A 658 8.32 13.87 19.97
N THR A 659 9.03 13.32 20.96
CA THR A 659 8.50 12.39 21.96
C THR A 659 7.31 13.02 22.73
N ARG A 660 7.42 14.30 23.08
CA ARG A 660 6.28 15.02 23.69
C ARG A 660 5.14 15.25 22.69
N ALA A 661 5.46 15.61 21.45
CA ALA A 661 4.45 15.87 20.42
C ALA A 661 3.63 14.64 20.01
N VAL A 662 4.11 13.41 20.24
CA VAL A 662 3.33 12.17 20.03
C VAL A 662 2.06 12.13 20.89
N THR A 663 2.03 12.83 22.02
CA THR A 663 0.87 12.91 22.89
C THR A 663 -0.01 14.15 22.66
N ASP A 664 0.23 14.89 21.56
CA ASP A 664 -0.58 16.06 21.21
C ASP A 664 -2.07 15.65 21.05
N PRO A 665 -3.01 16.47 21.53
CA PRO A 665 -4.44 16.20 21.37
C PRO A 665 -4.88 16.19 19.90
N ASP A 666 -4.21 16.95 19.04
CA ASP A 666 -4.49 16.94 17.60
C ASP A 666 -3.92 15.67 16.95
N VAL A 667 -4.78 15.00 16.16
CA VAL A 667 -4.44 13.71 15.53
C VAL A 667 -3.35 13.83 14.48
N ALA A 668 -3.34 14.93 13.72
CA ALA A 668 -2.32 15.16 12.70
C ALA A 668 -0.96 15.43 13.33
N VAL A 669 -0.92 16.22 14.42
CA VAL A 669 0.32 16.49 15.16
C VAL A 669 0.90 15.22 15.75
N ALA A 670 0.10 14.45 16.50
CA ALA A 670 0.55 13.23 17.16
C ALA A 670 1.04 12.18 16.17
N GLY A 671 0.29 11.94 15.09
CA GLY A 671 0.66 10.96 14.07
C GLY A 671 1.88 11.38 13.26
N ASN A 672 1.96 12.65 12.85
CA ASN A 672 3.15 13.18 12.18
C ASN A 672 4.40 13.11 13.08
N ALA A 673 4.26 13.40 14.37
CA ALA A 673 5.35 13.30 15.34
C ALA A 673 5.81 11.85 15.52
N ALA A 674 4.89 10.88 15.58
CA ALA A 674 5.23 9.47 15.63
C ALA A 674 6.01 9.02 14.37
N GLY A 675 5.58 9.47 13.17
CA GLY A 675 6.31 9.21 11.93
C GLY A 675 7.69 9.87 11.88
N ALA A 676 7.78 11.10 12.37
CA ALA A 676 9.04 11.84 12.46
C ALA A 676 10.04 11.19 13.42
N LEU A 677 9.58 10.74 14.59
CA LEU A 677 10.40 10.01 15.57
C LEU A 677 11.08 8.79 14.93
N GLY A 678 10.32 7.98 14.17
CA GLY A 678 10.90 6.84 13.48
C GLY A 678 11.96 7.20 12.44
N ARG A 679 11.72 8.28 11.67
CA ARG A 679 12.68 8.77 10.68
C ARG A 679 13.97 9.31 11.32
N VAL A 680 13.86 10.07 12.40
CA VAL A 680 15.02 10.59 13.13
C VAL A 680 15.77 9.46 13.83
N ALA A 681 15.05 8.58 14.54
CA ALA A 681 15.65 7.43 15.24
C ALA A 681 16.35 6.45 14.28
N ALA A 682 15.84 6.27 13.06
CA ALA A 682 16.50 5.45 12.05
C ALA A 682 17.85 6.01 11.59
N ARG A 683 18.03 7.33 11.65
CA ARG A 683 19.31 8.00 11.29
C ARG A 683 20.27 8.15 12.48
N GLU A 684 19.73 8.49 13.65
CA GLU A 684 20.51 8.94 14.81
C GLU A 684 20.64 7.86 15.90
N GLY A 685 19.95 6.74 15.74
CA GLY A 685 19.79 5.69 16.74
C GLY A 685 18.58 5.91 17.65
N ALA A 686 17.94 4.81 18.01
CA ALA A 686 16.77 4.82 18.91
C ALA A 686 17.25 4.73 20.37
N ALA A 687 16.99 5.79 21.15
CA ALA A 687 17.15 5.74 22.60
C ALA A 687 15.94 5.00 23.23
N ALA A 688 16.11 4.50 24.47
CA ALA A 688 15.07 3.70 25.14
C ALA A 688 13.75 4.47 25.38
N ASP A 689 13.83 5.77 25.58
CA ASP A 689 12.67 6.66 25.73
C ASP A 689 11.88 6.82 24.43
N VAL A 690 12.58 6.88 23.28
CA VAL A 690 11.96 6.90 21.95
C VAL A 690 11.24 5.59 21.67
N GLN A 691 11.89 4.47 21.96
CA GLN A 691 11.27 3.14 21.83
C GLN A 691 10.01 3.02 22.70
N THR A 692 10.09 3.41 23.98
CA THR A 692 8.95 3.41 24.91
C THR A 692 7.80 4.28 24.40
N SER A 693 8.11 5.46 23.86
CA SER A 693 7.10 6.37 23.30
C SER A 693 6.43 5.78 22.08
N LEU A 694 7.18 5.18 21.14
CA LEU A 694 6.62 4.53 19.96
C LEU A 694 5.78 3.30 20.32
N CYS A 695 6.20 2.51 21.32
CA CYS A 695 5.40 1.37 21.80
C CYS A 695 4.06 1.83 22.40
N ARG A 696 4.07 2.92 23.18
CA ARG A 696 2.83 3.52 23.71
C ARG A 696 1.95 4.04 22.56
N ALA A 697 2.52 4.73 21.60
CA ALA A 697 1.79 5.26 20.44
C ALA A 697 1.23 4.14 19.54
N ALA A 698 1.86 2.97 19.49
CA ALA A 698 1.31 1.79 18.79
C ALA A 698 0.05 1.21 19.46
N ALA A 699 -0.27 1.63 20.69
CA ALA A 699 -1.51 1.33 21.39
C ALA A 699 -2.49 2.53 21.48
N ASP A 700 -2.19 3.66 20.80
CA ASP A 700 -3.03 4.87 20.79
C ASP A 700 -4.45 4.56 20.27
N PRO A 701 -5.52 5.14 20.81
CA PRO A 701 -6.87 4.94 20.31
C PRO A 701 -7.03 5.40 18.84
N ARG A 702 -6.27 6.37 18.40
CA ARG A 702 -6.33 6.95 17.06
C ARG A 702 -5.57 6.08 16.04
N PRO A 703 -6.24 5.49 15.03
CA PRO A 703 -5.58 4.59 14.07
C PRO A 703 -4.40 5.21 13.33
N TYR A 704 -4.49 6.50 13.01
CA TYR A 704 -3.44 7.23 12.33
C TYR A 704 -2.13 7.28 13.14
N VAL A 705 -2.25 7.52 14.46
CA VAL A 705 -1.09 7.52 15.38
C VAL A 705 -0.49 6.12 15.50
N ARG A 706 -1.35 5.08 15.66
CA ARG A 706 -0.88 3.68 15.70
C ARG A 706 -0.14 3.29 14.43
N ALA A 707 -0.70 3.60 13.26
CA ALA A 707 -0.08 3.24 11.98
C ALA A 707 1.32 3.84 11.85
N ASN A 708 1.48 5.14 12.10
CA ASN A 708 2.77 5.80 12.04
C ASN A 708 3.75 5.27 13.11
N ALA A 709 3.28 5.00 14.32
CA ALA A 709 4.12 4.42 15.37
C ALA A 709 4.65 3.04 14.97
N VAL A 710 3.80 2.17 14.40
CA VAL A 710 4.18 0.82 13.97
C VAL A 710 5.19 0.85 12.82
N VAL A 711 4.98 1.70 11.80
CA VAL A 711 5.97 1.89 10.73
C VAL A 711 7.29 2.40 11.31
N SER A 712 7.22 3.32 12.27
CA SER A 712 8.38 3.93 12.91
C SER A 712 9.19 2.95 13.75
N LEU A 713 8.54 2.03 14.45
CA LEU A 713 9.21 0.90 15.10
C LEU A 713 10.00 0.07 14.08
N GLY A 714 9.37 -0.27 12.96
CA GLY A 714 10.04 -0.94 11.87
C GLY A 714 11.20 -0.14 11.25
N LEU A 715 11.10 1.19 11.14
CA LEU A 715 12.18 2.04 10.63
C LEU A 715 13.36 2.11 11.60
N ALA A 716 13.09 2.37 12.87
CA ALA A 716 14.10 2.52 13.92
C ALA A 716 14.75 1.19 14.33
N GLY A 717 14.20 0.04 13.92
CA GLY A 717 14.66 -1.26 14.39
C GLY A 717 14.35 -1.51 15.87
N ALA A 718 13.34 -0.81 16.40
CA ALA A 718 12.93 -0.92 17.78
C ALA A 718 11.81 -1.98 17.92
N SER A 719 11.85 -2.74 19.00
CA SER A 719 10.84 -3.76 19.32
C SER A 719 10.12 -3.41 20.62
N CYS A 720 8.82 -3.67 20.64
CA CYS A 720 8.01 -3.60 21.86
C CYS A 720 7.91 -5.00 22.50
N GLU A 721 7.03 -5.14 23.49
CA GLU A 721 6.70 -6.46 24.07
C GLU A 721 6.39 -7.48 22.96
N ALA A 722 6.80 -8.73 23.20
CA ALA A 722 6.66 -9.80 22.23
C ALA A 722 5.21 -9.91 21.72
N GLY A 723 5.05 -9.82 20.39
CA GLY A 723 3.75 -10.01 19.73
C GLY A 723 2.90 -8.77 19.51
N LEU A 724 3.26 -7.57 19.96
CA LEU A 724 2.44 -6.36 19.75
C LEU A 724 2.16 -6.12 18.25
N VAL A 725 3.19 -6.06 17.42
CA VAL A 725 3.05 -5.77 15.98
C VAL A 725 2.33 -6.91 15.26
N VAL A 726 2.62 -8.16 15.62
CA VAL A 726 1.88 -9.34 15.12
C VAL A 726 0.41 -9.27 15.52
N GLY A 727 0.12 -8.88 16.75
CA GLY A 727 -1.24 -8.69 17.23
C GLY A 727 -2.01 -7.60 16.48
N LEU A 728 -1.35 -6.49 16.16
CA LEU A 728 -1.93 -5.41 15.35
C LEU A 728 -2.19 -5.88 13.91
N LEU A 729 -1.27 -6.63 13.28
CA LEU A 729 -1.51 -7.20 11.96
C LEU A 729 -2.75 -8.08 11.92
N GLN A 730 -2.94 -8.92 12.93
CA GLN A 730 -4.02 -9.90 12.95
C GLN A 730 -5.38 -9.33 13.36
N ARG A 731 -5.41 -8.30 14.22
CA ARG A 731 -6.61 -7.92 14.97
C ARG A 731 -6.99 -6.45 14.88
N ASP A 732 -6.14 -5.57 14.34
CA ASP A 732 -6.52 -4.16 14.25
C ASP A 732 -7.66 -3.96 13.25
N ARG A 733 -8.66 -3.16 13.64
CA ARG A 733 -9.80 -2.84 12.78
C ARG A 733 -9.39 -1.98 11.58
N SER A 734 -8.41 -1.12 11.78
CA SER A 734 -7.93 -0.20 10.74
C SER A 734 -7.06 -0.93 9.72
N GLU A 735 -7.44 -0.85 8.46
CA GLU A 735 -6.64 -1.31 7.32
C GLU A 735 -5.25 -0.66 7.33
N ALA A 736 -5.18 0.64 7.59
CA ALA A 736 -3.93 1.39 7.62
C ALA A 736 -2.96 0.85 8.69
N VAL A 737 -3.47 0.46 9.85
CA VAL A 737 -2.66 -0.13 10.93
C VAL A 737 -2.17 -1.53 10.55
N ARG A 738 -3.05 -2.38 9.97
CA ARG A 738 -2.63 -3.71 9.51
C ARG A 738 -1.59 -3.62 8.38
N LEU A 739 -1.76 -2.67 7.45
CA LEU A 739 -0.78 -2.42 6.40
C LEU A 739 0.57 -1.98 6.97
N ALA A 740 0.55 -1.06 7.94
CA ALA A 740 1.73 -0.62 8.68
C ALA A 740 2.42 -1.76 9.43
N ALA A 741 1.64 -2.65 10.04
CA ALA A 741 2.17 -3.82 10.73
C ALA A 741 2.84 -4.81 9.78
N ALA A 742 2.23 -5.10 8.61
CA ALA A 742 2.85 -5.91 7.58
C ALA A 742 4.19 -5.33 7.11
N GLU A 743 4.23 -4.02 6.91
CA GLU A 743 5.42 -3.28 6.50
C GLU A 743 6.54 -3.36 7.55
N ALA A 744 6.20 -3.18 8.83
CA ALA A 744 7.16 -3.28 9.93
C ALA A 744 7.72 -4.69 10.08
N LEU A 745 6.86 -5.72 10.01
CA LEU A 745 7.27 -7.13 10.11
C LEU A 745 8.17 -7.53 8.95
N TRP A 746 7.91 -7.09 7.71
CA TRP A 746 8.82 -7.35 6.59
C TRP A 746 10.20 -6.72 6.80
N ARG A 747 10.28 -5.53 7.42
CA ARG A 747 11.55 -4.91 7.78
C ARG A 747 12.30 -5.71 8.84
N ASP A 748 11.59 -6.22 9.84
CA ASP A 748 12.19 -7.05 10.89
C ASP A 748 12.68 -8.38 10.35
N VAL A 749 11.91 -9.04 9.47
CA VAL A 749 12.31 -10.26 8.77
C VAL A 749 13.53 -10.03 7.88
N ALA A 750 13.60 -8.88 7.21
CA ALA A 750 14.73 -8.55 6.34
C ALA A 750 16.03 -8.25 7.11
N ARG A 751 15.93 -7.65 8.31
CA ARG A 751 17.11 -7.38 9.17
C ARG A 751 17.65 -8.65 9.84
N ALA A 752 16.74 -9.53 10.30
CA ALA A 752 17.11 -10.76 10.97
C ALA A 752 17.27 -11.86 9.94
N GLN A 753 18.50 -12.27 9.64
CA GLN A 753 18.77 -13.34 8.67
C GLN A 753 18.17 -14.68 9.09
N THR A 754 17.95 -14.92 10.40
CA THR A 754 17.34 -16.12 10.96
C THR A 754 16.45 -15.79 12.17
N GLY A 755 15.57 -16.72 12.58
CA GLY A 755 14.88 -16.64 13.87
C GLY A 755 13.58 -15.84 13.93
N LYS A 756 13.00 -15.42 12.78
CA LYS A 756 11.74 -14.64 12.72
C LYS A 756 10.54 -15.47 12.20
N GLU A 757 10.40 -16.68 12.72
CA GLU A 757 9.37 -17.61 12.28
C GLU A 757 7.95 -17.15 12.63
N THR A 758 7.76 -16.54 13.80
CA THR A 758 6.46 -16.03 14.24
C THR A 758 5.98 -14.92 13.31
N GLU A 759 6.86 -13.99 12.96
CA GLU A 759 6.58 -12.88 12.05
C GLU A 759 6.29 -13.37 10.62
N ARG A 760 7.08 -14.33 10.12
CA ARG A 760 6.84 -14.95 8.81
C ARG A 760 5.51 -15.69 8.75
N ARG A 761 5.15 -16.43 9.78
CA ARG A 761 3.85 -17.11 9.87
C ARG A 761 2.70 -16.12 9.95
N ALA A 762 2.85 -15.03 10.71
CA ALA A 762 1.84 -13.98 10.78
C ALA A 762 1.61 -13.32 9.41
N LEU A 763 2.69 -13.01 8.68
CA LEU A 763 2.61 -12.47 7.32
C LEU A 763 1.97 -13.45 6.33
N ALA A 764 2.35 -14.72 6.39
CA ALA A 764 1.77 -15.77 5.52
C ALA A 764 0.27 -15.94 5.78
N ARG A 765 -0.15 -15.91 7.04
CA ARG A 765 -1.56 -15.97 7.43
C ARG A 765 -2.33 -14.75 6.92
N CYS A 766 -1.81 -13.56 7.15
CA CYS A 766 -2.39 -12.31 6.65
C CYS A 766 -2.57 -12.35 5.12
N ALA A 767 -1.59 -12.86 4.38
CA ALA A 767 -1.66 -12.97 2.92
C ALA A 767 -2.83 -13.87 2.43
N GLY A 768 -3.23 -14.86 3.23
CA GLY A 768 -4.33 -15.76 2.91
C GLY A 768 -5.70 -15.34 3.46
N GLU A 769 -5.74 -14.57 4.53
CA GLU A 769 -6.96 -14.39 5.34
C GLU A 769 -7.41 -12.94 5.50
N ASP A 770 -6.55 -11.93 5.23
CA ASP A 770 -7.00 -10.54 5.38
C ASP A 770 -8.09 -10.21 4.35
N ARG A 771 -9.20 -9.68 4.83
CA ARG A 771 -10.36 -9.31 3.98
C ARG A 771 -10.02 -8.16 3.03
N ASN A 772 -9.01 -7.37 3.32
CA ASN A 772 -8.57 -6.29 2.46
C ASN A 772 -7.47 -6.78 1.53
N ALA A 773 -7.73 -6.75 0.23
CA ALA A 773 -6.79 -7.23 -0.80
C ALA A 773 -5.45 -6.49 -0.79
N THR A 774 -5.44 -5.20 -0.42
CA THR A 774 -4.21 -4.40 -0.33
C THR A 774 -3.32 -4.90 0.80
N VAL A 775 -3.92 -5.18 1.97
CA VAL A 775 -3.20 -5.73 3.13
C VAL A 775 -2.70 -7.14 2.82
N ALA A 776 -3.58 -8.01 2.30
CA ALA A 776 -3.22 -9.38 1.90
C ALA A 776 -2.05 -9.40 0.90
N ASN A 777 -2.08 -8.54 -0.12
CA ASN A 777 -1.00 -8.41 -1.09
C ASN A 777 0.31 -7.92 -0.46
N ARG A 778 0.24 -6.98 0.49
CA ARG A 778 1.42 -6.50 1.23
C ARG A 778 2.01 -7.60 2.12
N CYS A 779 1.17 -8.43 2.72
CA CYS A 779 1.61 -9.58 3.51
C CYS A 779 2.25 -10.69 2.65
N ALA A 780 1.77 -10.86 1.41
CA ALA A 780 2.23 -11.93 0.53
C ALA A 780 3.68 -11.76 0.04
N ARG A 781 4.17 -10.52 -0.05
CA ARG A 781 5.49 -10.22 -0.63
C ARG A 781 6.17 -9.08 0.10
N PRO A 782 7.49 -9.18 0.33
CA PRO A 782 8.27 -8.05 0.81
C PRO A 782 8.17 -6.91 -0.21
N PRO A 783 8.08 -5.65 0.24
CA PRO A 783 8.05 -4.51 -0.67
C PRO A 783 9.36 -4.40 -1.43
N VAL A 784 9.27 -4.34 -2.75
CA VAL A 784 10.41 -4.01 -3.61
C VAL A 784 10.55 -2.50 -3.60
N ARG A 785 11.67 -1.99 -3.09
CA ARG A 785 11.92 -0.55 -3.00
C ARG A 785 12.92 -0.13 -4.05
N THR A 786 12.56 0.90 -4.80
CA THR A 786 13.48 1.59 -5.69
C THR A 786 14.38 2.51 -4.85
N PRO A 787 15.70 2.41 -4.94
CA PRO A 787 16.59 3.31 -4.22
C PRO A 787 16.41 4.77 -4.64
N GLY A 788 16.57 5.68 -3.67
CA GLY A 788 16.48 7.13 -3.88
C GLY A 788 15.16 7.74 -3.41
N THR A 789 15.15 9.05 -3.42
CA THR A 789 14.00 9.88 -3.03
C THR A 789 13.74 10.95 -4.07
N ASP A 790 12.50 11.37 -4.19
CA ASP A 790 12.08 12.50 -5.01
C ASP A 790 11.40 13.55 -4.12
N ASP A 791 11.44 14.81 -4.55
CA ASP A 791 10.65 15.88 -3.97
C ASP A 791 9.37 16.05 -4.80
N VAL A 792 8.19 16.08 -4.16
CA VAL A 792 6.91 16.02 -4.84
C VAL A 792 6.00 17.16 -4.42
N LEU A 793 5.50 17.91 -5.41
CA LEU A 793 4.41 18.87 -5.23
C LEU A 793 3.07 18.16 -5.50
N VAL A 794 2.16 18.24 -4.56
CA VAL A 794 0.84 17.59 -4.63
C VAL A 794 -0.25 18.65 -4.56
N PHE A 795 -1.22 18.56 -5.49
CA PHE A 795 -2.44 19.37 -5.47
C PHE A 795 -3.62 18.51 -5.01
N VAL A 796 -4.42 19.04 -4.09
CA VAL A 796 -5.63 18.39 -3.58
C VAL A 796 -6.82 18.92 -4.37
N ALA A 797 -7.42 18.07 -5.19
CA ALA A 797 -8.60 18.42 -6.00
C ALA A 797 -9.72 17.39 -5.78
N PRO A 798 -11.01 17.78 -5.97
CA PRO A 798 -12.11 16.82 -5.94
C PRO A 798 -12.00 15.84 -7.11
N ASP A 799 -12.57 14.66 -6.94
CA ASP A 799 -12.58 13.63 -7.99
C ASP A 799 -13.26 14.15 -9.27
N GLY A 800 -12.60 14.00 -10.40
CA GLY A 800 -13.08 14.45 -11.71
C GLY A 800 -12.99 15.96 -11.97
N LYS A 801 -12.43 16.75 -11.06
CA LYS A 801 -12.18 18.19 -11.25
C LYS A 801 -10.68 18.46 -11.22
N ASP A 802 -10.25 19.40 -12.06
CA ASP A 802 -8.85 19.86 -12.15
C ASP A 802 -8.57 21.09 -11.27
N GLU A 803 -9.60 21.61 -10.56
CA GLU A 803 -9.47 22.78 -9.69
C GLU A 803 -9.06 22.36 -8.27
N PRO A 804 -7.89 22.79 -7.79
CA PRO A 804 -7.43 22.49 -6.44
C PRO A 804 -8.29 23.17 -5.37
N LEU A 805 -8.48 22.49 -4.24
CA LEU A 805 -9.22 23.02 -3.08
C LEU A 805 -8.26 23.73 -2.12
N ALA A 806 -8.35 25.03 -2.03
CA ALA A 806 -7.60 25.84 -1.08
C ALA A 806 -7.86 25.37 0.36
N ARG A 807 -6.82 25.25 1.14
CA ARG A 807 -6.86 24.83 2.56
C ARG A 807 -7.57 23.50 2.81
N ALA A 808 -7.62 22.61 1.81
CA ALA A 808 -8.23 21.29 1.98
C ALA A 808 -7.43 20.42 2.96
N PRO A 809 -8.08 19.72 3.88
CA PRO A 809 -7.41 18.71 4.68
C PRO A 809 -7.01 17.51 3.78
N TYR A 810 -5.82 16.99 3.98
CA TYR A 810 -5.31 15.85 3.23
C TYR A 810 -4.68 14.79 4.12
N ALA A 811 -4.62 13.58 3.62
CA ALA A 811 -3.79 12.51 4.13
C ALA A 811 -2.99 11.89 2.99
N LEU A 812 -1.68 11.84 3.13
CA LEU A 812 -0.74 11.26 2.17
C LEU A 812 -0.26 9.91 2.70
N VAL A 813 -0.32 8.88 1.86
CA VAL A 813 0.27 7.56 2.12
C VAL A 813 1.51 7.42 1.26
N ARG A 814 2.67 7.25 1.89
CA ARG A 814 3.97 7.11 1.22
C ARG A 814 4.30 5.65 0.95
N GLU A 815 5.21 5.39 0.02
CA GLU A 815 5.69 4.03 -0.30
C GLU A 815 6.38 3.34 0.88
N ASP A 816 7.00 4.09 1.79
CA ASP A 816 7.61 3.56 3.02
C ASP A 816 6.60 3.21 4.12
N GLY A 817 5.32 3.39 3.85
CA GLY A 817 4.22 3.10 4.77
C GLY A 817 3.91 4.22 5.75
N LEU A 818 4.71 5.30 5.78
CA LEU A 818 4.42 6.47 6.60
C LEU A 818 3.23 7.25 6.03
N LEU A 819 2.45 7.80 6.94
CA LEU A 819 1.28 8.62 6.66
C LEU A 819 1.55 10.07 7.08
N ARG A 820 1.18 11.04 6.25
CA ARG A 820 1.20 12.47 6.58
C ARG A 820 -0.21 13.04 6.53
N MET A 821 -0.67 13.68 7.60
CA MET A 821 -1.86 14.52 7.60
C MET A 821 -1.49 15.99 7.67
N GLY A 822 -2.28 16.81 7.00
CA GLY A 822 -2.10 18.27 7.02
C GLY A 822 -3.23 19.01 6.34
N ILE A 823 -3.02 20.30 6.18
CA ILE A 823 -3.92 21.21 5.46
C ILE A 823 -3.13 21.77 4.28
N ALA A 824 -3.67 21.65 3.07
CA ALA A 824 -3.10 22.24 1.87
C ALA A 824 -3.01 23.78 1.99
N ASP A 825 -2.12 24.38 1.24
CA ASP A 825 -1.97 25.84 1.21
C ASP A 825 -3.13 26.53 0.48
N ARG A 826 -3.04 27.85 0.30
CA ARG A 826 -4.06 28.67 -0.38
C ARG A 826 -4.24 28.34 -1.86
N ARG A 827 -3.29 27.61 -2.46
CA ARG A 827 -3.36 27.06 -3.83
C ARG A 827 -3.98 25.64 -3.87
N GLY A 828 -4.32 25.07 -2.72
CA GLY A 828 -4.72 23.69 -2.62
C GLY A 828 -3.54 22.71 -2.76
N ALA A 829 -2.32 23.16 -2.47
CA ALA A 829 -1.09 22.40 -2.65
C ALA A 829 -0.35 22.16 -1.33
N PHE A 830 0.44 21.11 -1.29
CA PHE A 830 1.49 20.89 -0.27
C PHE A 830 2.73 20.27 -0.92
N PHE A 831 3.87 20.46 -0.29
CA PHE A 831 5.13 19.93 -0.77
C PHE A 831 5.66 18.85 0.14
N GLU A 832 6.11 17.75 -0.44
CA GLU A 832 6.67 16.62 0.28
C GLU A 832 8.12 16.42 -0.11
N PHE A 833 9.01 16.54 0.86
CA PHE A 833 10.45 16.38 0.68
C PHE A 833 10.86 14.92 0.92
N GLN A 834 11.86 14.46 0.17
CA GLN A 834 12.51 13.17 0.36
C GLN A 834 11.51 11.98 0.39
N VAL A 835 10.58 11.97 -0.56
CA VAL A 835 9.64 10.85 -0.73
C VAL A 835 10.42 9.66 -1.30
N PRO A 836 10.38 8.48 -0.68
CA PRO A 836 10.94 7.28 -1.30
C PRO A 836 10.32 7.05 -2.68
N LYS A 837 11.15 6.67 -3.65
CA LYS A 837 10.66 6.36 -5.00
C LYS A 837 9.63 5.26 -4.96
N GLY A 838 8.50 5.46 -5.63
CA GLY A 838 7.38 4.52 -5.65
C GLY A 838 6.04 5.23 -5.71
N THR A 839 5.01 4.56 -5.23
CA THR A 839 3.63 5.05 -5.28
C THR A 839 3.33 5.94 -4.08
N ILE A 840 2.78 7.12 -4.34
CA ILE A 840 2.12 7.94 -3.31
C ILE A 840 0.61 7.93 -3.55
N ARG A 841 -0.16 7.92 -2.48
CA ARG A 841 -1.62 7.94 -2.54
C ARG A 841 -2.17 9.03 -1.63
N LEU A 842 -3.18 9.75 -2.13
CA LEU A 842 -3.99 10.62 -1.30
C LEU A 842 -5.17 9.83 -0.74
N ALA A 843 -5.45 10.03 0.53
CA ALA A 843 -6.60 9.48 1.22
C ALA A 843 -7.38 10.61 1.89
N VAL A 844 -8.66 10.40 2.09
CA VAL A 844 -9.49 11.35 2.84
C VAL A 844 -9.18 11.15 4.34
N PRO A 845 -8.86 12.20 5.10
CA PRO A 845 -8.52 12.08 6.53
C PRO A 845 -9.55 11.31 7.34
N ALA A 846 -10.84 11.44 7.04
CA ALA A 846 -11.91 10.69 7.69
C ALA A 846 -11.83 9.17 7.52
N GLN A 847 -11.17 8.66 6.49
CA GLN A 847 -10.95 7.22 6.28
C GLN A 847 -9.84 6.66 7.17
N LEU A 848 -8.92 7.49 7.62
CA LEU A 848 -7.84 7.10 8.52
C LEU A 848 -8.21 7.29 10.00
N ALA A 849 -9.28 8.02 10.26
CA ALA A 849 -9.81 8.25 11.61
C ALA A 849 -10.78 7.14 12.09
N ARG A 850 -11.24 6.27 11.17
CA ARG A 850 -12.20 5.17 11.47
C ARG A 850 -11.48 3.84 11.78
#